data_1f4cf62e88bea98cc5f29ea8364ff898
#
_entry.id   1f4cf62e88bea98cc5f29ea8364ff898
#
_cell.length_a   1.000
_cell.length_b   1.000
_cell.length_c   1.000
_cell.angle_alpha   90.00
_cell.angle_beta   90.00
_cell.angle_gamma   90.00
#
_symmetry.space_group_name_H-M   'P 1'
#
loop_
_entity.id
_entity.type
_entity.pdbx_description
1 polymer ?
#
loop_
_entity_poly.entity_id
_entity_poly.type
_entity_poly.pdbx_seq_one_letter_code
_entity_poly.pdbx_strand_id
1 'polypeptide(L)'
;MKHVIRMFLLLLTILLTCSLCIACSGDRDPAQTTAEGQTKAEAPSEETADTAKNEETTTSDSAENTTAEETGTEEETTDPFAYRNGEDITVVRRENKEIPVDRLTILGQDISAFKIISTEEDRGAASTLRDYIAKATGVTPECIREHSGESYPYEIVVGVCNTRSPQSVVDRRAKLGDEGYMIYAEENRLYISGATMRGTYYAVISFLEDYIGCRFFTEYCEVVLPAASLEIPAGTDEFFVPKLFYRAEYADFCNNNRYAPKHKLNAYLSGNLDGYGGGVSYAAGAFVHTFRQLAEMKEYKVGDQPCLTVPAVYETVLKNVRAWLDSNRNATIISVSPNDSYTNQAGCRCANCKALDDQYGSPMGSLLTFVNRIARDIREDYPQVYVETLAYHYTQTPPVGLVAEDNVLIRLCPSACCMVHGIAGCERGDTFRADLTAWSKICKNLSIWHYSVNFGNYLLPLPNLFSIYDDVQLYLQNGVVSIFDEAAYNSRTGEFEELRSYLFSKLMWNPDMTREEYERHMNEFLQYYYGDGWEYIRRYIDATYTEIAGVAHFNHAANAETVYPVEKSDDSFAFLSAMYGLFEKAEAAATTPEEATRIRKSSVQALYLWLYRMDRSAPEDMKEKLAALIKEAHIAMSSEGRVVPAKLPVRKPVRLW
;
A
#
# COMPACT_ATOMS: atom_id res chain seq x y z
N MET A 1 -20.13 -10.66 -32.74
CA MET A 1 -20.35 -9.40 -33.51
C MET A 1 -21.47 -8.52 -32.96
N LYS A 2 -22.66 -9.04 -32.60
CA LYS A 2 -23.76 -8.20 -32.05
C LYS A 2 -23.50 -7.65 -30.63
N HIS A 3 -22.71 -8.30 -29.82
CA HIS A 3 -22.35 -7.81 -28.47
C HIS A 3 -21.25 -6.75 -28.49
N VAL A 4 -20.28 -6.83 -29.39
CA VAL A 4 -19.21 -5.83 -29.56
C VAL A 4 -19.76 -4.50 -30.08
N ILE A 5 -20.76 -4.55 -30.97
CA ILE A 5 -21.43 -3.34 -31.52
C ILE A 5 -22.28 -2.64 -30.43
N ARG A 6 -22.89 -3.37 -29.48
CA ARG A 6 -23.62 -2.78 -28.36
C ARG A 6 -22.70 -2.12 -27.34
N MET A 7 -21.52 -2.66 -27.10
CA MET A 7 -20.53 -2.06 -26.21
C MET A 7 -19.91 -0.78 -26.80
N PHE A 8 -19.68 -0.74 -28.12
CA PHE A 8 -19.21 0.47 -28.80
C PHE A 8 -20.27 1.58 -28.85
N LEU A 9 -21.55 1.26 -28.97
CA LEU A 9 -22.63 2.24 -28.92
C LEU A 9 -22.88 2.80 -27.49
N LEU A 10 -22.61 2.02 -26.43
CA LEU A 10 -22.70 2.49 -25.05
C LEU A 10 -21.53 3.43 -24.69
N LEU A 11 -20.33 3.15 -25.18
CA LEU A 11 -19.15 4.03 -25.01
C LEU A 11 -19.30 5.34 -25.78
N LEU A 12 -19.94 5.33 -26.94
CA LEU A 12 -20.18 6.56 -27.72
C LEU A 12 -21.25 7.47 -27.08
N THR A 13 -22.24 6.90 -26.39
CA THR A 13 -23.24 7.68 -25.65
C THR A 13 -22.67 8.31 -24.39
N ILE A 14 -21.72 7.68 -23.71
CA ILE A 14 -21.04 8.24 -22.53
C ILE A 14 -20.09 9.39 -22.94
N LEU A 15 -19.42 9.30 -24.06
CA LEU A 15 -18.57 10.36 -24.61
C LEU A 15 -19.34 11.58 -25.11
N LEU A 16 -20.59 11.42 -25.59
CA LEU A 16 -21.43 12.53 -26.06
C LEU A 16 -22.14 13.28 -24.91
N THR A 17 -22.32 12.69 -23.75
CA THR A 17 -22.91 13.35 -22.59
C THR A 17 -21.91 14.21 -21.80
N CYS A 18 -20.60 13.94 -21.89
CA CYS A 18 -19.55 14.76 -21.28
C CYS A 18 -19.21 16.04 -22.08
N SER A 19 -19.58 16.15 -23.37
CA SER A 19 -19.26 17.31 -24.22
C SER A 19 -20.30 18.41 -24.22
N LEU A 20 -21.42 18.28 -23.52
CA LEU A 20 -22.55 19.23 -23.52
C LEU A 20 -22.68 20.08 -22.24
N CYS A 21 -21.74 19.99 -21.29
CA CYS A 21 -21.75 20.80 -20.06
C CYS A 21 -20.75 21.97 -20.03
N ILE A 22 -20.14 22.33 -21.16
CA ILE A 22 -19.22 23.48 -21.23
C ILE A 22 -19.77 24.50 -22.26
N ALA A 23 -20.86 25.13 -21.93
CA ALA A 23 -21.23 26.43 -22.51
C ALA A 23 -22.44 27.00 -21.76
N CYS A 24 -22.21 27.85 -20.80
CA CYS A 24 -23.05 28.98 -20.37
C CYS A 24 -22.62 29.47 -18.99
N SER A 25 -21.77 30.48 -18.93
CA SER A 25 -21.81 31.51 -17.90
C SER A 25 -21.09 32.75 -18.42
N GLY A 26 -21.87 33.74 -18.81
CA GLY A 26 -21.43 35.08 -19.12
C GLY A 26 -21.45 35.97 -17.88
N ASP A 27 -20.57 36.89 -17.90
CA ASP A 27 -20.27 38.04 -17.07
C ASP A 27 -21.38 38.66 -16.21
N ARG A 28 -21.00 39.09 -14.99
CA ARG A 28 -21.34 40.39 -14.36
C ARG A 28 -20.42 40.66 -13.16
N ASP A 29 -19.63 41.72 -13.28
CA ASP A 29 -18.94 42.48 -12.25
C ASP A 29 -19.73 43.76 -11.90
N PRO A 30 -19.27 44.66 -10.99
CA PRO A 30 -19.36 44.59 -9.52
C PRO A 30 -20.14 45.80 -8.93
N ALA A 31 -20.39 45.81 -7.62
CA ALA A 31 -20.67 47.05 -6.90
C ALA A 31 -20.09 47.02 -5.48
N GLN A 32 -19.28 48.03 -5.24
CA GLN A 32 -18.69 48.44 -3.96
C GLN A 32 -19.78 48.88 -2.95
N THR A 33 -19.53 48.64 -1.66
CA THR A 33 -19.79 49.64 -0.60
C THR A 33 -18.89 49.38 0.63
N THR A 34 -18.35 50.50 1.08
CA THR A 34 -17.48 50.77 2.23
C THR A 34 -18.26 50.77 3.55
N ALA A 35 -17.59 50.47 4.67
CA ALA A 35 -17.32 51.32 5.83
C ALA A 35 -17.03 50.53 7.10
N GLU A 36 -15.84 50.69 7.63
CA GLU A 36 -15.40 51.15 8.96
C GLU A 36 -15.99 50.52 10.24
N GLY A 37 -15.04 50.17 11.12
CA GLY A 37 -15.30 49.95 12.54
C GLY A 37 -14.12 49.32 13.28
N GLN A 38 -13.18 50.18 13.68
CA GLN A 38 -12.10 49.84 14.62
C GLN A 38 -12.61 49.48 16.00
N THR A 39 -11.97 48.54 16.70
CA THR A 39 -11.54 48.80 18.10
C THR A 39 -10.41 47.83 18.50
N LYS A 40 -9.34 48.42 19.03
CA LYS A 40 -8.21 47.85 19.76
C LYS A 40 -8.65 47.46 21.18
N ALA A 41 -7.98 46.44 21.73
CA ALA A 41 -7.55 46.38 23.15
C ALA A 41 -6.43 45.37 23.27
N GLU A 42 -5.42 45.77 23.67
CA GLU A 42 -4.23 45.82 24.49
C GLU A 42 -4.07 44.61 25.39
N ALA A 43 -2.78 44.15 25.42
CA ALA A 43 -2.24 43.24 26.41
C ALA A 43 -1.88 43.96 27.72
N PRO A 44 -1.60 43.25 28.79
CA PRO A 44 -0.55 43.70 29.67
C PRO A 44 0.55 42.66 29.93
N SER A 45 1.72 43.25 30.13
CA SER A 45 3.04 42.76 30.39
C SER A 45 3.29 42.50 31.89
N GLU A 46 4.41 41.72 32.12
CA GLU A 46 5.40 41.78 33.20
C GLU A 46 5.04 41.36 34.63
N GLU A 47 5.89 40.53 35.21
CA GLU A 47 7.02 40.81 36.13
C GLU A 47 7.69 39.49 36.57
N THR A 48 8.94 39.28 36.33
CA THR A 48 10.26 39.38 36.99
C THR A 48 10.39 38.89 38.43
N ALA A 49 11.55 38.30 38.67
CA ALA A 49 12.47 38.22 39.81
C ALA A 49 12.61 36.80 40.38
N ASP A 50 13.72 36.34 40.89
CA ASP A 50 15.12 36.74 40.96
C ASP A 50 15.90 35.63 41.71
N THR A 51 17.16 35.47 41.37
CA THR A 51 18.36 35.09 42.18
C THR A 51 18.40 33.95 43.19
N ALA A 52 19.48 33.12 43.08
CA ALA A 52 20.65 32.99 44.01
C ALA A 52 21.58 31.86 43.53
N LYS A 53 22.76 32.11 43.15
CA LYS A 53 24.16 32.13 43.67
C LYS A 53 24.47 31.19 44.85
N ASN A 54 25.55 30.36 44.67
CA ASN A 54 26.84 30.36 45.41
C ASN A 54 27.70 29.21 44.87
N GLU A 55 28.90 29.48 44.32
CA GLU A 55 30.25 29.63 44.95
C GLU A 55 30.77 28.32 45.56
N GLU A 56 31.81 27.84 45.08
CA GLU A 56 33.30 28.00 45.07
C GLU A 56 33.97 26.90 45.91
N THR A 57 35.00 26.25 45.37
CA THR A 57 36.40 26.34 45.89
C THR A 57 37.32 25.36 45.11
N THR A 58 38.26 25.89 44.43
CA THR A 58 39.72 25.83 44.32
C THR A 58 40.49 24.69 45.00
N THR A 59 41.50 24.12 44.31
CA THR A 59 42.98 24.29 44.41
C THR A 59 43.64 23.19 43.60
N SER A 60 44.59 23.35 42.81
CA SER A 60 45.92 23.93 42.57
C SER A 60 46.89 22.88 42.05
N ASP A 61 47.60 23.31 41.00
CA ASP A 61 49.01 23.08 40.61
C ASP A 61 49.60 21.68 40.44
N SER A 62 50.04 21.40 39.20
CA SER A 62 51.46 21.37 38.87
C SER A 62 51.70 21.23 37.35
N ALA A 63 52.57 22.09 36.86
CA ALA A 63 53.03 22.15 35.48
C ALA A 63 54.03 21.02 35.16
N GLU A 64 53.89 20.40 34.00
CA GLU A 64 55.04 19.92 33.23
C GLU A 64 54.82 20.08 31.75
N ASN A 65 55.81 20.68 31.13
CA ASN A 65 55.96 21.12 29.79
C ASN A 65 56.31 19.93 28.89
N THR A 66 55.49 19.61 27.87
CA THR A 66 55.96 18.81 26.73
C THR A 66 55.28 19.29 25.43
N THR A 67 56.15 19.56 24.51
CA THR A 67 56.05 19.93 23.12
C THR A 67 54.73 19.52 22.40
N ALA A 68 54.10 20.54 21.79
CA ALA A 68 52.99 20.40 20.89
C ALA A 68 53.42 19.68 19.60
N GLU A 69 52.94 18.47 19.40
CA GLU A 69 52.66 17.92 18.06
C GLU A 69 51.25 18.37 17.69
N GLU A 70 51.17 19.18 16.62
CA GLU A 70 49.92 19.44 15.92
C GLU A 70 49.41 18.13 15.29
N THR A 71 48.58 17.39 16.01
CA THR A 71 47.70 16.42 15.39
C THR A 71 46.47 17.18 14.89
N GLY A 72 46.47 17.51 13.60
CA GLY A 72 45.28 17.91 12.91
C GLY A 72 44.25 16.78 13.09
N THR A 73 43.23 17.00 13.87
CA THR A 73 41.99 16.23 13.78
C THR A 73 41.41 16.51 12.42
N GLU A 74 41.64 15.60 11.45
CA GLU A 74 40.74 15.49 10.30
C GLU A 74 39.34 15.29 10.89
N GLU A 75 38.48 16.27 10.73
CA GLU A 75 37.04 16.03 10.85
C GLU A 75 36.72 14.92 9.84
N GLU A 76 36.43 13.73 10.33
CA GLU A 76 35.82 12.67 9.56
C GLU A 76 34.51 13.24 9.00
N THR A 77 34.58 13.76 7.78
CA THR A 77 33.37 14.10 7.03
C THR A 77 32.66 12.80 6.77
N THR A 78 31.64 12.48 7.56
CA THR A 78 30.76 11.34 7.33
C THR A 78 30.19 11.45 5.92
N ASP A 79 30.43 10.44 5.09
CA ASP A 79 29.86 10.38 3.74
C ASP A 79 28.31 10.41 3.86
N PRO A 80 27.62 11.48 3.39
CA PRO A 80 26.17 11.57 3.50
C PRO A 80 25.44 10.49 2.71
N PHE A 81 26.16 9.73 1.88
CA PHE A 81 25.64 8.59 1.12
C PHE A 81 26.11 7.24 1.68
N ALA A 82 26.62 7.20 2.91
CA ALA A 82 26.84 5.95 3.63
C ALA A 82 25.51 5.23 3.94
N TYR A 83 25.55 3.91 4.10
CA TYR A 83 24.35 3.19 4.52
C TYR A 83 23.90 3.60 5.91
N ARG A 84 22.58 3.70 6.10
CA ARG A 84 21.94 4.22 7.33
C ARG A 84 22.44 3.60 8.62
N ASN A 85 22.77 2.31 8.61
CA ASN A 85 23.16 1.56 9.82
C ASN A 85 24.68 1.31 9.93
N GLY A 86 25.49 1.88 9.03
CA GLY A 86 26.94 1.60 9.00
C GLY A 86 27.30 0.13 8.71
N GLU A 87 26.32 -0.67 8.29
CA GLU A 87 26.50 -2.08 7.96
C GLU A 87 27.09 -2.21 6.57
N ASP A 88 28.14 -3.01 6.44
CA ASP A 88 28.61 -3.49 5.15
C ASP A 88 27.52 -4.40 4.56
N ILE A 89 26.71 -3.86 3.66
CA ILE A 89 25.75 -4.67 2.93
C ILE A 89 26.53 -5.60 2.03
N THR A 90 26.56 -6.88 2.37
CA THR A 90 27.26 -7.89 1.58
C THR A 90 26.61 -8.00 0.21
N VAL A 91 27.32 -7.56 -0.82
CA VAL A 91 26.88 -7.70 -2.22
C VAL A 91 26.95 -9.17 -2.61
N VAL A 92 25.81 -9.80 -2.74
CA VAL A 92 25.70 -11.11 -3.37
C VAL A 92 25.69 -10.89 -4.88
N ARG A 93 26.80 -11.17 -5.55
CA ARG A 93 26.85 -11.13 -7.03
C ARG A 93 25.89 -12.18 -7.58
N ARG A 94 25.02 -11.74 -8.50
CA ARG A 94 24.12 -12.65 -9.22
C ARG A 94 24.92 -13.60 -10.10
N GLU A 95 24.67 -14.90 -9.95
CA GLU A 95 25.03 -15.87 -10.98
C GLU A 95 23.81 -16.02 -11.91
N ASN A 96 23.97 -15.63 -13.17
CA ASN A 96 22.97 -15.91 -14.20
C ASN A 96 23.19 -17.35 -14.69
N LYS A 97 22.42 -18.30 -14.13
CA LYS A 97 22.39 -19.68 -14.60
C LYS A 97 21.15 -19.89 -15.46
N GLU A 98 21.30 -20.61 -16.58
CA GLU A 98 20.16 -21.02 -17.42
C GLU A 98 19.20 -21.94 -16.64
N ILE A 99 19.77 -22.83 -15.82
CA ILE A 99 19.05 -23.67 -14.84
C ILE A 99 19.51 -23.24 -13.46
N PRO A 100 18.70 -22.45 -12.70
CA PRO A 100 19.13 -21.88 -11.43
C PRO A 100 19.41 -22.91 -10.33
N VAL A 101 18.66 -24.03 -10.29
CA VAL A 101 18.76 -25.06 -9.24
C VAL A 101 19.33 -26.34 -9.82
N ASP A 102 20.54 -26.71 -9.39
CA ASP A 102 21.22 -27.89 -9.92
C ASP A 102 20.55 -29.19 -9.47
N ARG A 103 19.93 -29.21 -8.27
CA ARG A 103 19.26 -30.37 -7.72
C ARG A 103 18.08 -29.99 -6.82
N LEU A 104 16.93 -30.62 -7.03
CA LEU A 104 15.76 -30.54 -6.14
C LEU A 104 15.37 -31.93 -5.67
N THR A 105 15.35 -32.12 -4.35
CA THR A 105 14.87 -33.35 -3.71
C THR A 105 13.64 -33.06 -2.82
N ILE A 106 12.66 -33.95 -2.88
CA ILE A 106 11.47 -33.91 -2.05
C ILE A 106 11.36 -35.29 -1.37
N LEU A 107 11.23 -35.32 -0.06
CA LEU A 107 11.16 -36.57 0.74
C LEU A 107 12.36 -37.51 0.45
N GLY A 108 13.54 -36.95 0.20
CA GLY A 108 14.75 -37.67 -0.14
C GLY A 108 14.80 -38.25 -1.57
N GLN A 109 13.81 -37.95 -2.42
CA GLN A 109 13.76 -38.40 -3.82
C GLN A 109 13.95 -37.22 -4.77
N ASP A 110 14.57 -37.50 -5.92
CA ASP A 110 14.70 -36.50 -6.99
C ASP A 110 13.33 -36.09 -7.53
N ILE A 111 13.17 -34.81 -7.87
CA ILE A 111 11.89 -34.24 -8.37
C ILE A 111 11.33 -35.00 -9.58
N SER A 112 12.18 -35.60 -10.41
CA SER A 112 11.77 -36.42 -11.56
C SER A 112 10.97 -37.67 -11.20
N ALA A 113 11.05 -38.14 -9.95
CA ALA A 113 10.27 -39.27 -9.45
C ALA A 113 8.79 -38.91 -9.14
N PHE A 114 8.47 -37.62 -9.06
CA PHE A 114 7.16 -37.15 -8.61
C PHE A 114 6.18 -36.91 -9.76
N LYS A 115 4.91 -37.17 -9.46
CA LYS A 115 3.75 -36.72 -10.24
C LYS A 115 2.99 -35.65 -9.46
N ILE A 116 2.50 -34.63 -10.16
CA ILE A 116 1.62 -33.60 -9.57
C ILE A 116 0.18 -34.02 -9.77
N ILE A 117 -0.55 -34.21 -8.68
CA ILE A 117 -1.95 -34.64 -8.69
C ILE A 117 -2.84 -33.46 -8.31
N SER A 118 -3.88 -33.16 -9.10
CA SER A 118 -4.83 -32.09 -8.79
C SER A 118 -6.23 -32.42 -9.31
N THR A 119 -7.24 -31.76 -8.76
CA THR A 119 -8.59 -31.73 -9.35
C THR A 119 -8.61 -30.84 -10.59
N GLU A 120 -9.76 -30.80 -11.29
CA GLU A 120 -9.93 -29.83 -12.39
C GLU A 120 -9.97 -28.40 -11.89
N GLU A 121 -10.53 -28.17 -10.70
CA GLU A 121 -10.62 -26.85 -10.06
C GLU A 121 -9.21 -26.28 -9.75
N ASP A 122 -8.31 -27.10 -9.20
CA ASP A 122 -6.96 -26.71 -8.80
C ASP A 122 -5.92 -26.84 -9.93
N ARG A 123 -6.34 -27.17 -11.17
CA ARG A 123 -5.45 -27.37 -12.32
C ARG A 123 -4.56 -26.15 -12.62
N GLY A 124 -5.10 -24.95 -12.45
CA GLY A 124 -4.35 -23.71 -12.66
C GLY A 124 -3.15 -23.60 -11.70
N ALA A 125 -3.39 -23.89 -10.41
CA ALA A 125 -2.35 -23.92 -9.39
C ALA A 125 -1.30 -25.01 -9.66
N ALA A 126 -1.74 -26.22 -10.01
CA ALA A 126 -0.84 -27.35 -10.35
C ALA A 126 0.02 -27.04 -11.59
N SER A 127 -0.54 -26.40 -12.62
CA SER A 127 0.21 -25.98 -13.81
C SER A 127 1.24 -24.90 -13.45
N THR A 128 0.88 -23.94 -12.61
CA THR A 128 1.80 -22.91 -12.11
C THR A 128 2.98 -23.56 -11.37
N LEU A 129 2.71 -24.49 -10.47
CA LEU A 129 3.75 -25.24 -9.74
C LEU A 129 4.71 -25.96 -10.71
N ARG A 130 4.17 -26.73 -11.66
CA ARG A 130 4.94 -27.44 -12.69
C ARG A 130 5.87 -26.51 -13.46
N ASP A 131 5.32 -25.39 -13.95
CA ASP A 131 6.02 -24.49 -14.85
C ASP A 131 7.20 -23.80 -14.14
N TYR A 132 7.04 -23.42 -12.86
CA TYR A 132 8.12 -22.84 -12.08
C TYR A 132 9.14 -23.88 -11.61
N ILE A 133 8.74 -25.10 -11.28
CA ILE A 133 9.67 -26.21 -11.05
C ILE A 133 10.50 -26.45 -12.31
N ALA A 134 9.87 -26.51 -13.48
CA ALA A 134 10.59 -26.67 -14.75
C ALA A 134 11.55 -25.52 -15.03
N LYS A 135 11.14 -24.27 -14.76
CA LYS A 135 12.00 -23.08 -14.86
C LYS A 135 13.18 -23.15 -13.90
N ALA A 136 12.98 -23.67 -12.69
CA ALA A 136 14.02 -23.76 -11.67
C ALA A 136 15.04 -24.88 -11.96
N THR A 137 14.57 -26.06 -12.35
CA THR A 137 15.36 -27.30 -12.35
C THR A 137 15.58 -27.92 -13.74
N GLY A 138 14.90 -27.42 -14.77
CA GLY A 138 14.87 -28.07 -16.09
C GLY A 138 14.01 -29.34 -16.14
N VAL A 139 13.51 -29.83 -15.00
CA VAL A 139 12.63 -31.01 -14.91
C VAL A 139 11.16 -30.58 -14.93
N THR A 140 10.36 -31.18 -15.83
CA THR A 140 8.95 -30.93 -15.95
C THR A 140 8.14 -32.11 -15.38
N PRO A 141 7.67 -32.03 -14.11
CA PRO A 141 6.81 -33.09 -13.54
C PRO A 141 5.50 -33.19 -14.32
N GLU A 142 5.00 -34.42 -14.48
CA GLU A 142 3.70 -34.62 -15.12
C GLU A 142 2.54 -34.23 -14.19
N CYS A 143 1.61 -33.39 -14.72
CA CYS A 143 0.37 -33.09 -14.02
C CYS A 143 -0.71 -34.09 -14.42
N ILE A 144 -1.27 -34.74 -13.42
CA ILE A 144 -2.29 -35.79 -13.58
C ILE A 144 -3.56 -35.35 -12.87
N ARG A 145 -4.69 -35.47 -13.55
CA ARG A 145 -5.99 -35.27 -12.93
C ARG A 145 -6.27 -36.37 -11.93
N GLU A 146 -6.79 -36.01 -10.77
CA GLU A 146 -7.20 -36.98 -9.75
C GLU A 146 -8.20 -37.99 -10.30
N HIS A 147 -7.88 -39.29 -10.18
CA HIS A 147 -8.74 -40.41 -10.48
C HIS A 147 -8.74 -41.40 -9.34
N SER A 148 -9.88 -42.02 -9.08
CA SER A 148 -9.98 -43.12 -8.14
C SER A 148 -9.29 -44.37 -8.70
N GLY A 149 -8.44 -45.02 -7.90
CA GLY A 149 -7.82 -46.31 -8.25
C GLY A 149 -6.41 -46.26 -8.82
N GLU A 150 -5.88 -45.09 -9.18
CA GLU A 150 -4.49 -44.91 -9.59
C GLU A 150 -3.68 -44.26 -8.46
N SER A 151 -2.52 -44.79 -8.13
CA SER A 151 -1.55 -44.19 -7.21
C SER A 151 -0.14 -44.29 -7.79
N TYR A 152 0.70 -43.30 -7.50
CA TYR A 152 2.08 -43.26 -7.94
C TYR A 152 3.03 -43.39 -6.76
N PRO A 153 4.27 -43.87 -6.96
CA PRO A 153 5.23 -44.04 -5.88
C PRO A 153 5.48 -42.76 -5.07
N TYR A 154 5.51 -41.61 -5.74
CA TYR A 154 5.68 -40.30 -5.12
C TYR A 154 4.75 -39.28 -5.78
N GLU A 155 4.02 -38.55 -4.96
CA GLU A 155 3.00 -37.58 -5.44
C GLU A 155 3.17 -36.22 -4.75
N ILE A 156 3.05 -35.13 -5.53
CA ILE A 156 2.78 -33.78 -5.02
C ILE A 156 1.28 -33.55 -5.22
N VAL A 157 0.53 -33.46 -4.13
CA VAL A 157 -0.92 -33.32 -4.14
C VAL A 157 -1.27 -31.85 -4.00
N VAL A 158 -1.82 -31.25 -5.06
CA VAL A 158 -2.19 -29.83 -5.10
C VAL A 158 -3.70 -29.69 -4.90
N GLY A 159 -4.06 -28.96 -3.85
CA GLY A 159 -5.45 -28.63 -3.53
C GLY A 159 -6.24 -29.78 -2.89
N VAL A 160 -7.57 -29.78 -3.13
CA VAL A 160 -8.52 -30.65 -2.42
C VAL A 160 -8.73 -31.96 -3.18
N CYS A 161 -7.73 -32.84 -3.15
CA CYS A 161 -7.81 -34.19 -3.74
C CYS A 161 -8.34 -35.20 -2.72
N ASN A 162 -9.63 -35.52 -2.80
CA ASN A 162 -10.31 -36.36 -1.80
C ASN A 162 -9.80 -37.81 -1.80
N THR A 163 -9.43 -38.37 -2.94
CA THR A 163 -8.92 -39.75 -3.05
C THR A 163 -7.47 -39.88 -2.54
N ARG A 164 -6.78 -38.78 -2.27
CA ARG A 164 -5.42 -38.71 -1.77
C ARG A 164 -5.30 -38.12 -0.36
N SER A 165 -6.40 -37.64 0.23
CA SER A 165 -6.40 -36.95 1.51
C SER A 165 -6.76 -37.89 2.65
N PRO A 166 -5.78 -38.36 3.48
CA PRO A 166 -6.07 -39.04 4.73
C PRO A 166 -6.75 -38.07 5.71
N GLN A 167 -7.29 -38.61 6.80
CA GLN A 167 -8.05 -37.84 7.79
C GLN A 167 -7.20 -36.72 8.40
N SER A 168 -5.90 -36.93 8.60
CA SER A 168 -4.93 -35.91 9.05
C SER A 168 -4.91 -34.67 8.17
N VAL A 169 -4.92 -34.84 6.86
CA VAL A 169 -4.96 -33.76 5.86
C VAL A 169 -6.32 -33.07 5.85
N VAL A 170 -7.42 -33.83 5.93
CA VAL A 170 -8.79 -33.27 5.98
C VAL A 170 -8.96 -32.40 7.23
N ASP A 171 -8.52 -32.88 8.40
CA ASP A 171 -8.65 -32.15 9.67
C ASP A 171 -7.81 -30.87 9.71
N ARG A 172 -6.62 -30.87 9.07
CA ARG A 172 -5.77 -29.67 8.90
C ARG A 172 -6.46 -28.66 7.99
N ARG A 173 -6.92 -29.10 6.82
CA ARG A 173 -7.59 -28.24 5.83
C ARG A 173 -8.82 -27.54 6.40
N ALA A 174 -9.60 -28.19 7.25
CA ALA A 174 -10.78 -27.61 7.89
C ALA A 174 -10.50 -26.37 8.77
N LYS A 175 -9.23 -26.10 9.12
CA LYS A 175 -8.80 -24.97 9.96
C LYS A 175 -8.21 -23.81 9.17
N LEU A 176 -8.10 -23.93 7.84
CA LEU A 176 -7.40 -22.95 7.01
C LEU A 176 -8.23 -21.69 6.66
N GLY A 177 -9.58 -21.79 6.77
CA GLY A 177 -10.45 -20.72 6.23
C GLY A 177 -10.30 -20.56 4.72
N ASP A 178 -10.67 -19.41 4.19
CA ASP A 178 -10.72 -19.17 2.74
C ASP A 178 -9.34 -19.03 2.08
N GLU A 179 -8.34 -18.56 2.81
CA GLU A 179 -7.05 -18.15 2.23
C GLU A 179 -5.83 -18.76 2.91
N GLY A 180 -6.05 -19.48 4.02
CA GLY A 180 -4.97 -20.22 4.67
C GLY A 180 -4.52 -21.41 3.81
N TYR A 181 -3.29 -21.85 4.07
CA TYR A 181 -2.69 -22.97 3.36
C TYR A 181 -1.86 -23.87 4.28
N MET A 182 -1.56 -25.06 3.78
CA MET A 182 -0.59 -25.95 4.35
C MET A 182 0.38 -26.49 3.29
N ILE A 183 1.63 -26.70 3.70
CA ILE A 183 2.63 -27.48 2.99
C ILE A 183 3.02 -28.62 3.95
N TYR A 184 2.58 -29.84 3.66
CA TYR A 184 2.61 -30.94 4.61
C TYR A 184 3.07 -32.23 3.96
N ALA A 185 4.08 -32.86 4.55
CA ALA A 185 4.61 -34.13 4.10
C ALA A 185 4.07 -35.30 4.94
N GLU A 186 3.49 -36.31 4.30
CA GLU A 186 3.03 -37.53 4.94
C GLU A 186 3.29 -38.72 4.01
N GLU A 187 3.96 -39.75 4.54
CA GLU A 187 4.39 -40.92 3.77
C GLU A 187 5.21 -40.55 2.53
N ASN A 188 4.72 -40.89 1.34
CA ASN A 188 5.36 -40.60 0.05
C ASN A 188 4.71 -39.42 -0.70
N ARG A 189 3.99 -38.55 0.02
CA ARG A 189 3.25 -37.41 -0.52
C ARG A 189 3.67 -36.09 0.11
N LEU A 190 3.72 -35.07 -0.75
CA LEU A 190 3.79 -33.68 -0.33
C LEU A 190 2.46 -33.02 -0.69
N TYR A 191 1.73 -32.52 0.31
CA TYR A 191 0.49 -31.77 0.14
C TYR A 191 0.76 -30.29 0.11
N ILE A 192 0.34 -29.61 -0.98
CA ILE A 192 0.36 -28.17 -1.16
C ILE A 192 -1.10 -27.74 -1.33
N SER A 193 -1.77 -27.32 -0.27
CA SER A 193 -3.22 -27.20 -0.28
C SER A 193 -3.75 -26.07 0.57
N GLY A 194 -4.76 -25.38 0.07
CA GLY A 194 -5.70 -24.58 0.83
C GLY A 194 -7.00 -25.34 1.10
N ALA A 195 -7.96 -24.69 1.76
CA ALA A 195 -9.34 -25.18 1.88
C ALA A 195 -10.19 -24.78 0.66
N THR A 196 -9.74 -23.79 -0.10
CA THR A 196 -10.37 -23.25 -1.30
C THR A 196 -9.38 -23.22 -2.46
N MET A 197 -9.84 -22.97 -3.67
CA MET A 197 -9.00 -22.72 -4.84
C MET A 197 -8.02 -21.56 -4.61
N ARG A 198 -8.49 -20.46 -3.98
CA ARG A 198 -7.64 -19.30 -3.67
C ARG A 198 -6.54 -19.65 -2.65
N GLY A 199 -6.90 -20.31 -1.54
CA GLY A 199 -5.93 -20.80 -0.56
C GLY A 199 -4.93 -21.78 -1.17
N THR A 200 -5.37 -22.66 -2.09
CA THR A 200 -4.49 -23.58 -2.83
C THR A 200 -3.51 -22.82 -3.74
N TYR A 201 -3.97 -21.80 -4.46
CA TYR A 201 -3.08 -20.98 -5.29
C TYR A 201 -2.03 -20.28 -4.43
N TYR A 202 -2.43 -19.73 -3.28
CA TYR A 202 -1.50 -19.10 -2.33
C TYR A 202 -0.52 -20.10 -1.71
N ALA A 203 -0.95 -21.35 -1.47
CA ALA A 203 -0.06 -22.44 -1.07
C ALA A 203 1.06 -22.68 -2.11
N VAL A 204 0.67 -22.74 -3.39
CA VAL A 204 1.63 -22.93 -4.49
C VAL A 204 2.60 -21.76 -4.59
N ILE A 205 2.11 -20.51 -4.53
CA ILE A 205 3.00 -19.34 -4.59
C ILE A 205 3.95 -19.30 -3.37
N SER A 206 3.45 -19.60 -2.16
CA SER A 206 4.31 -19.65 -0.96
C SER A 206 5.35 -20.76 -1.07
N PHE A 207 4.97 -21.96 -1.52
CA PHE A 207 5.91 -23.04 -1.77
C PHE A 207 7.02 -22.64 -2.78
N LEU A 208 6.63 -21.97 -3.86
CA LEU A 208 7.60 -21.50 -4.87
C LEU A 208 8.53 -20.43 -4.31
N GLU A 209 8.04 -19.53 -3.45
CA GLU A 209 8.86 -18.49 -2.82
C GLU A 209 9.80 -19.07 -1.76
N ASP A 210 9.28 -19.92 -0.86
CA ASP A 210 9.98 -20.31 0.36
C ASP A 210 10.85 -21.55 0.18
N TYR A 211 10.46 -22.48 -0.70
CA TYR A 211 11.18 -23.74 -0.92
C TYR A 211 11.95 -23.81 -2.25
N ILE A 212 11.45 -23.15 -3.30
CA ILE A 212 12.09 -23.18 -4.62
C ILE A 212 12.95 -21.94 -4.86
N GLY A 213 12.74 -20.86 -4.09
CA GLY A 213 13.48 -19.62 -4.24
C GLY A 213 12.98 -18.73 -5.38
N CYS A 214 11.71 -18.89 -5.80
CA CYS A 214 11.10 -17.97 -6.74
C CYS A 214 10.91 -16.59 -6.10
N ARG A 215 11.07 -15.53 -6.88
CA ARG A 215 10.75 -14.16 -6.48
C ARG A 215 9.91 -13.51 -7.56
N PHE A 216 8.79 -12.95 -7.16
CA PHE A 216 7.82 -12.26 -8.02
C PHE A 216 7.89 -10.76 -7.68
N PHE A 217 8.80 -10.00 -8.28
CA PHE A 217 8.96 -8.58 -7.96
C PHE A 217 7.93 -7.71 -8.68
N THR A 218 7.78 -7.92 -9.99
CA THR A 218 6.75 -7.29 -10.83
C THR A 218 6.28 -8.28 -11.88
N GLU A 219 5.25 -7.95 -12.67
CA GLU A 219 4.79 -8.80 -13.78
C GLU A 219 5.88 -9.06 -14.87
N TYR A 220 6.93 -8.23 -14.90
CA TYR A 220 8.04 -8.30 -15.86
C TYR A 220 9.40 -8.60 -15.21
N CYS A 221 9.42 -8.83 -13.91
CA CYS A 221 10.64 -9.18 -13.18
C CYS A 221 10.37 -10.30 -12.18
N GLU A 222 10.57 -11.52 -12.66
CA GLU A 222 10.43 -12.75 -11.90
C GLU A 222 11.72 -13.56 -12.03
N VAL A 223 12.28 -13.99 -10.91
CA VAL A 223 13.53 -14.72 -10.87
C VAL A 223 13.39 -15.99 -10.04
N VAL A 224 14.29 -16.94 -10.27
CA VAL A 224 14.54 -18.06 -9.38
C VAL A 224 15.96 -17.89 -8.84
N LEU A 225 16.10 -17.89 -7.51
CA LEU A 225 17.39 -17.74 -6.85
C LEU A 225 18.27 -18.95 -7.14
N PRO A 226 19.55 -18.77 -7.50
CA PRO A 226 20.45 -19.89 -7.76
C PRO A 226 20.70 -20.73 -6.49
N ALA A 227 20.64 -22.04 -6.62
CA ALA A 227 20.99 -22.97 -5.55
C ALA A 227 21.63 -24.25 -6.10
N ALA A 228 22.69 -24.72 -5.46
CA ALA A 228 23.30 -26.00 -5.82
C ALA A 228 22.40 -27.20 -5.42
N SER A 229 21.65 -27.07 -4.35
CA SER A 229 20.70 -28.10 -3.91
C SER A 229 19.59 -27.50 -3.06
N LEU A 230 18.36 -27.93 -3.33
CA LEU A 230 17.18 -27.67 -2.49
C LEU A 230 16.62 -28.99 -2.00
N GLU A 231 16.23 -29.04 -0.74
CA GLU A 231 15.64 -30.22 -0.12
C GLU A 231 14.36 -29.88 0.64
N ILE A 232 13.27 -30.59 0.32
CA ILE A 232 12.03 -30.57 1.08
C ILE A 232 11.96 -31.85 1.92
N PRO A 233 12.22 -31.79 3.24
CA PRO A 233 12.35 -32.96 4.08
C PRO A 233 10.99 -33.65 4.36
N ALA A 234 11.05 -34.92 4.73
CA ALA A 234 9.87 -35.73 5.09
C ALA A 234 9.12 -35.20 6.34
N GLY A 235 9.77 -34.35 7.15
CA GLY A 235 9.14 -33.71 8.32
C GLY A 235 8.52 -32.33 8.03
N THR A 236 8.38 -31.94 6.76
CA THR A 236 7.76 -30.66 6.40
C THR A 236 6.33 -30.57 6.92
N ASP A 237 6.06 -29.56 7.75
CA ASP A 237 4.76 -29.29 8.35
C ASP A 237 4.59 -27.77 8.52
N GLU A 238 4.13 -27.11 7.49
CA GLU A 238 3.80 -25.70 7.48
C GLU A 238 2.30 -25.48 7.45
N PHE A 239 1.83 -24.57 8.29
CA PHE A 239 0.42 -24.21 8.40
C PHE A 239 0.33 -22.70 8.58
N PHE A 240 -0.35 -22.02 7.67
CA PHE A 240 -0.47 -20.56 7.69
C PHE A 240 -1.90 -20.10 7.43
N VAL A 241 -2.36 -19.14 8.22
CA VAL A 241 -3.64 -18.43 8.02
C VAL A 241 -3.38 -16.93 8.08
N PRO A 242 -3.69 -16.18 7.02
CA PRO A 242 -3.44 -14.74 7.00
C PRO A 242 -4.29 -14.00 8.04
N LYS A 243 -3.70 -13.00 8.70
CA LYS A 243 -4.40 -12.16 9.71
C LYS A 243 -5.31 -11.13 9.08
N LEU A 244 -5.00 -10.66 7.88
CA LEU A 244 -5.77 -9.66 7.15
C LEU A 244 -6.65 -10.36 6.11
N PHE A 245 -7.97 -10.26 6.24
CA PHE A 245 -8.90 -10.89 5.30
C PHE A 245 -9.06 -10.10 3.99
N TYR A 246 -8.72 -8.80 4.00
CA TYR A 246 -8.75 -7.93 2.81
C TYR A 246 -7.41 -7.21 2.68
N ARG A 247 -6.79 -7.36 1.52
CA ARG A 247 -5.47 -6.81 1.19
C ARG A 247 -5.53 -6.20 -0.19
N ALA A 248 -5.46 -4.87 -0.24
CA ALA A 248 -5.52 -4.11 -1.48
C ALA A 248 -4.33 -3.18 -1.61
N GLU A 249 -3.65 -3.28 -2.73
CA GLU A 249 -2.63 -2.36 -3.18
C GLU A 249 -3.14 -1.66 -4.44
N TYR A 250 -3.41 -0.35 -4.35
CA TYR A 250 -4.08 0.39 -5.42
C TYR A 250 -3.11 1.26 -6.22
N ALA A 251 -2.01 0.65 -6.68
CA ALA A 251 -1.15 1.20 -7.70
C ALA A 251 -1.62 0.77 -9.11
N ASP A 252 -1.43 1.61 -10.13
CA ASP A 252 -1.87 1.32 -11.51
C ASP A 252 -1.39 -0.05 -12.02
N PHE A 253 -0.12 -0.40 -11.76
CA PHE A 253 0.46 -1.66 -12.23
C PHE A 253 0.04 -2.88 -11.41
N CYS A 254 -0.50 -2.71 -10.19
CA CYS A 254 -0.96 -3.80 -9.33
C CYS A 254 -2.36 -4.31 -9.70
N ASN A 255 -3.16 -3.47 -10.38
CA ASN A 255 -4.56 -3.73 -10.67
C ASN A 255 -4.74 -4.69 -11.86
N ASN A 256 -4.07 -5.85 -11.80
CA ASN A 256 -4.19 -6.87 -12.84
C ASN A 256 -3.98 -8.28 -12.27
N ASN A 257 -4.45 -9.27 -13.02
CA ASN A 257 -4.42 -10.68 -12.64
C ASN A 257 -3.06 -11.39 -12.82
N ARG A 258 -2.02 -10.69 -13.26
CA ARG A 258 -0.66 -11.23 -13.32
C ARG A 258 0.12 -10.90 -12.05
N TYR A 259 -0.10 -9.71 -11.51
CA TYR A 259 0.56 -9.24 -10.29
C TYR A 259 -0.17 -9.72 -9.02
N ALA A 260 -1.45 -9.36 -8.89
CA ALA A 260 -2.21 -9.49 -7.65
C ALA A 260 -2.22 -10.92 -7.06
N PRO A 261 -2.48 -12.01 -7.82
CA PRO A 261 -2.51 -13.36 -7.23
C PRO A 261 -1.16 -13.82 -6.69
N LYS A 262 -0.05 -13.47 -7.37
CA LYS A 262 1.31 -13.83 -6.93
C LYS A 262 1.75 -13.06 -5.67
N HIS A 263 1.16 -11.89 -5.46
CA HIS A 263 1.37 -11.07 -4.25
C HIS A 263 0.30 -11.30 -3.19
N LYS A 264 -0.60 -12.30 -3.42
CA LYS A 264 -1.66 -12.68 -2.48
C LYS A 264 -2.59 -11.52 -2.13
N LEU A 265 -2.75 -10.56 -3.06
CA LEU A 265 -3.73 -9.49 -3.00
C LEU A 265 -5.10 -10.05 -3.43
N ASN A 266 -6.15 -9.69 -2.69
CA ASN A 266 -7.47 -10.29 -2.87
C ASN A 266 -8.61 -9.28 -3.05
N ALA A 267 -8.28 -8.01 -3.26
CA ALA A 267 -9.29 -6.98 -3.46
C ALA A 267 -9.97 -7.10 -4.83
N TYR A 268 -11.23 -6.69 -4.91
CA TYR A 268 -11.94 -6.63 -6.18
C TYR A 268 -11.28 -5.66 -7.19
N LEU A 269 -10.52 -4.67 -6.70
CA LEU A 269 -9.72 -3.74 -7.48
C LEU A 269 -8.51 -4.41 -8.15
N SER A 270 -8.12 -5.61 -7.71
CA SER A 270 -6.97 -6.36 -8.23
C SER A 270 -7.23 -7.02 -9.60
N GLY A 271 -8.28 -6.64 -10.29
CA GLY A 271 -8.69 -7.19 -11.59
C GLY A 271 -9.50 -8.49 -11.45
N ASN A 272 -9.63 -9.23 -12.56
CA ASN A 272 -10.37 -10.49 -12.54
C ASN A 272 -9.55 -11.61 -11.92
N LEU A 273 -9.94 -12.04 -10.72
CA LEU A 273 -9.32 -13.11 -9.95
C LEU A 273 -10.06 -14.46 -10.05
N ASP A 274 -11.09 -14.61 -10.91
CA ASP A 274 -11.92 -15.83 -10.99
C ASP A 274 -11.09 -17.09 -11.24
N GLY A 275 -10.06 -17.01 -12.10
CA GLY A 275 -9.14 -18.11 -12.37
C GLY A 275 -8.23 -18.51 -11.19
N TYR A 276 -8.26 -17.77 -10.09
CA TYR A 276 -7.46 -17.95 -8.90
C TYR A 276 -8.33 -18.14 -7.63
N GLY A 277 -9.61 -18.44 -7.80
CA GLY A 277 -10.56 -18.62 -6.70
C GLY A 277 -11.26 -17.35 -6.23
N GLY A 278 -11.26 -16.29 -7.04
CA GLY A 278 -11.93 -15.03 -6.75
C GLY A 278 -11.22 -14.16 -5.72
N GLY A 279 -11.92 -13.15 -5.22
CA GLY A 279 -11.43 -12.20 -4.22
C GLY A 279 -12.56 -11.69 -3.33
N VAL A 280 -12.22 -10.79 -2.41
CA VAL A 280 -13.19 -10.05 -1.59
C VAL A 280 -13.91 -9.05 -2.48
N SER A 281 -15.23 -9.16 -2.58
CA SER A 281 -16.04 -8.35 -3.48
C SER A 281 -16.95 -7.38 -2.77
N TYR A 282 -17.17 -6.23 -3.40
CA TYR A 282 -18.15 -5.23 -2.96
C TYR A 282 -19.47 -5.40 -3.70
N ALA A 283 -20.58 -5.25 -2.98
CA ALA A 283 -21.92 -5.26 -3.57
C ALA A 283 -22.03 -4.18 -4.66
N ALA A 284 -22.58 -4.55 -5.82
CA ALA A 284 -22.71 -3.70 -7.01
C ALA A 284 -21.38 -3.07 -7.51
N GLY A 285 -20.22 -3.57 -7.07
CA GLY A 285 -18.91 -2.96 -7.38
C GLY A 285 -18.72 -1.56 -6.81
N ALA A 286 -19.52 -1.15 -5.82
CA ALA A 286 -19.48 0.16 -5.21
C ALA A 286 -18.56 0.13 -3.98
N PHE A 287 -17.37 0.70 -4.12
CA PHE A 287 -16.31 0.61 -3.12
C PHE A 287 -16.56 1.54 -1.92
N VAL A 288 -16.61 2.86 -2.12
CA VAL A 288 -16.80 3.86 -1.05
C VAL A 288 -17.66 5.04 -1.54
N HIS A 289 -17.96 6.00 -0.65
CA HIS A 289 -18.70 7.22 -0.98
C HIS A 289 -20.10 6.96 -1.59
N THR A 290 -20.80 5.99 -1.02
CA THR A 290 -21.98 5.37 -1.61
C THR A 290 -23.30 6.07 -1.31
N PHE A 291 -23.37 7.00 -0.35
CA PHE A 291 -24.62 7.70 -0.04
C PHE A 291 -25.23 8.42 -1.24
N ARG A 292 -24.40 8.92 -2.17
CA ARG A 292 -24.90 9.57 -3.40
C ARG A 292 -25.76 8.62 -4.25
N GLN A 293 -25.46 7.33 -4.22
CA GLN A 293 -26.16 6.28 -4.96
C GLN A 293 -27.27 5.64 -4.12
N LEU A 294 -27.00 5.37 -2.83
CA LEU A 294 -27.92 4.65 -1.95
C LEU A 294 -29.10 5.50 -1.45
N ALA A 295 -28.89 6.80 -1.20
CA ALA A 295 -29.87 7.64 -0.51
C ALA A 295 -30.82 8.41 -1.45
N GLU A 296 -30.65 8.37 -2.77
CA GLU A 296 -31.47 9.10 -3.77
C GLU A 296 -31.73 10.58 -3.37
N MET A 297 -30.67 11.33 -3.12
CA MET A 297 -30.59 12.55 -2.33
C MET A 297 -31.24 13.82 -2.92
N LYS A 298 -32.49 13.77 -3.40
CA LYS A 298 -33.10 14.98 -3.97
C LYS A 298 -33.68 15.93 -2.91
N GLU A 299 -34.21 15.43 -1.79
CA GLU A 299 -35.01 16.22 -0.85
C GLU A 299 -34.37 16.38 0.55
N TYR A 300 -33.48 15.50 0.99
CA TYR A 300 -33.00 15.42 2.36
C TYR A 300 -31.48 15.56 2.50
N LYS A 301 -30.86 16.38 1.64
CA LYS A 301 -29.41 16.60 1.73
C LYS A 301 -29.08 17.94 2.40
N VAL A 302 -28.04 17.93 3.19
CA VAL A 302 -27.36 19.14 3.68
C VAL A 302 -25.98 19.17 3.07
N GLY A 303 -25.74 20.09 2.14
CA GLY A 303 -24.56 19.98 1.28
C GLY A 303 -24.63 18.72 0.42
N ASP A 304 -23.62 17.85 0.54
CA ASP A 304 -23.54 16.58 -0.18
C ASP A 304 -23.91 15.35 0.66
N GLN A 305 -24.26 15.52 1.94
CA GLN A 305 -24.55 14.40 2.85
C GLN A 305 -26.05 14.24 3.07
N PRO A 306 -26.58 13.01 3.21
CA PRO A 306 -27.95 12.77 3.55
C PRO A 306 -28.26 13.11 5.02
N CYS A 307 -29.53 13.39 5.34
CA CYS A 307 -29.98 13.47 6.71
C CYS A 307 -30.26 12.05 7.24
N LEU A 308 -29.41 11.54 8.12
CA LEU A 308 -29.44 10.15 8.59
C LEU A 308 -30.58 9.87 9.61
N THR A 309 -31.27 10.90 10.12
CA THR A 309 -32.38 10.75 11.05
C THR A 309 -33.75 10.81 10.39
N VAL A 310 -33.84 11.02 9.07
CA VAL A 310 -35.10 11.00 8.32
C VAL A 310 -35.48 9.55 7.99
N PRO A 311 -36.68 9.05 8.43
CA PRO A 311 -37.08 7.65 8.17
C PRO A 311 -37.08 7.27 6.69
N ALA A 312 -37.56 8.15 5.81
CA ALA A 312 -37.59 7.89 4.36
C ALA A 312 -36.18 7.70 3.75
N VAL A 313 -35.15 8.38 4.28
CA VAL A 313 -33.75 8.16 3.87
C VAL A 313 -33.32 6.77 4.29
N TYR A 314 -33.61 6.35 5.51
CA TYR A 314 -33.30 5.02 6.00
C TYR A 314 -33.94 3.91 5.14
N GLU A 315 -35.25 4.04 4.90
CA GLU A 315 -36.02 3.06 4.09
C GLU A 315 -35.46 2.96 2.66
N THR A 316 -35.10 4.08 2.05
CA THR A 316 -34.52 4.13 0.71
C THR A 316 -33.14 3.46 0.70
N VAL A 317 -32.27 3.78 1.66
CA VAL A 317 -30.93 3.17 1.76
C VAL A 317 -31.05 1.68 2.00
N LEU A 318 -31.88 1.22 2.95
CA LEU A 318 -32.06 -0.21 3.23
C LEU A 318 -32.58 -0.98 2.00
N LYS A 319 -33.55 -0.42 1.29
CA LYS A 319 -34.06 -0.99 0.03
C LYS A 319 -32.96 -1.15 -1.00
N ASN A 320 -32.14 -0.12 -1.21
CA ASN A 320 -31.07 -0.14 -2.21
C ASN A 320 -29.90 -1.05 -1.77
N VAL A 321 -29.57 -1.11 -0.47
CA VAL A 321 -28.62 -2.07 0.10
C VAL A 321 -29.05 -3.49 -0.23
N ARG A 322 -30.31 -3.85 0.04
CA ARG A 322 -30.85 -5.19 -0.28
C ARG A 322 -30.81 -5.48 -1.78
N ALA A 323 -31.17 -4.52 -2.63
CA ALA A 323 -31.14 -4.67 -4.07
C ALA A 323 -29.71 -4.90 -4.61
N TRP A 324 -28.71 -4.21 -4.06
CA TRP A 324 -27.32 -4.43 -4.42
C TRP A 324 -26.82 -5.80 -3.98
N LEU A 325 -27.15 -6.24 -2.77
CA LEU A 325 -26.79 -7.57 -2.28
C LEU A 325 -27.49 -8.70 -3.04
N ASP A 326 -28.76 -8.51 -3.43
CA ASP A 326 -29.49 -9.48 -4.27
C ASP A 326 -28.90 -9.62 -5.67
N SER A 327 -28.33 -8.53 -6.20
CA SER A 327 -27.64 -8.56 -7.51
C SER A 327 -26.29 -9.25 -7.46
N ASN A 328 -25.67 -9.37 -6.28
CA ASN A 328 -24.40 -10.07 -6.06
C ASN A 328 -24.44 -10.79 -4.71
N ARG A 329 -24.96 -12.00 -4.68
CA ARG A 329 -25.08 -12.83 -3.48
C ARG A 329 -23.73 -13.29 -2.89
N ASN A 330 -22.66 -13.19 -3.67
CA ASN A 330 -21.31 -13.53 -3.24
C ASN A 330 -20.54 -12.31 -2.70
N ALA A 331 -21.18 -11.14 -2.60
CA ALA A 331 -20.54 -9.97 -2.03
C ALA A 331 -20.15 -10.23 -0.57
N THR A 332 -18.93 -9.82 -0.23
CA THR A 332 -18.39 -9.88 1.13
C THR A 332 -18.60 -8.58 1.88
N ILE A 333 -18.62 -7.46 1.16
CA ILE A 333 -18.73 -6.12 1.72
C ILE A 333 -19.82 -5.32 0.98
N ILE A 334 -20.60 -4.56 1.75
CA ILE A 334 -21.42 -3.47 1.23
C ILE A 334 -20.99 -2.17 1.89
N SER A 335 -20.66 -1.16 1.08
CA SER A 335 -20.32 0.15 1.61
C SER A 335 -21.57 1.01 1.81
N VAL A 336 -21.73 1.55 3.03
CA VAL A 336 -22.75 2.52 3.42
C VAL A 336 -22.02 3.71 4.02
N SER A 337 -21.45 4.55 3.16
CA SER A 337 -20.44 5.52 3.56
C SER A 337 -20.73 6.94 3.07
N PRO A 338 -20.26 7.97 3.83
CA PRO A 338 -20.37 9.38 3.45
C PRO A 338 -19.77 9.65 2.07
N ASN A 339 -20.36 10.62 1.36
CA ASN A 339 -19.78 11.11 0.12
C ASN A 339 -18.49 11.87 0.41
N ASP A 340 -17.54 11.78 -0.50
CA ASP A 340 -16.38 12.66 -0.48
C ASP A 340 -16.85 14.09 -0.81
N SER A 341 -16.65 14.99 0.14
CA SER A 341 -17.17 16.36 0.05
C SER A 341 -16.24 17.35 0.70
N TYR A 342 -15.75 18.25 -0.13
CA TYR A 342 -14.92 19.38 0.32
C TYR A 342 -15.74 20.55 0.84
N THR A 343 -17.03 20.61 0.55
CA THR A 343 -17.89 21.75 0.89
C THR A 343 -18.67 21.57 2.18
N ASN A 344 -18.86 20.34 2.65
CA ASN A 344 -19.56 20.03 3.88
C ASN A 344 -18.90 18.90 4.67
N GLN A 345 -17.81 19.22 5.33
CA GLN A 345 -17.05 18.29 6.18
C GLN A 345 -17.71 18.01 7.54
N ALA A 346 -18.95 18.37 7.74
CA ALA A 346 -19.60 18.25 9.04
C ALA A 346 -20.87 17.37 9.05
N GLY A 347 -21.24 16.78 7.91
CA GLY A 347 -22.47 16.00 7.79
C GLY A 347 -23.75 16.84 7.93
N CYS A 348 -24.86 16.19 8.27
CA CYS A 348 -26.13 16.85 8.52
C CYS A 348 -26.14 17.47 9.92
N ARG A 349 -26.49 18.78 10.02
CA ARG A 349 -26.55 19.52 11.28
C ARG A 349 -27.99 19.82 11.74
N CYS A 350 -29.00 19.08 11.29
CA CYS A 350 -30.35 19.21 11.81
C CYS A 350 -30.38 18.85 13.30
N ALA A 351 -31.43 19.33 14.01
CA ALA A 351 -31.53 19.12 15.46
C ALA A 351 -31.40 17.64 15.88
N ASN A 352 -31.98 16.72 15.11
CA ASN A 352 -31.97 15.30 15.43
C ASN A 352 -30.57 14.66 15.20
N CYS A 353 -29.91 14.95 14.06
CA CYS A 353 -28.54 14.46 13.83
C CYS A 353 -27.59 15.04 14.88
N LYS A 354 -27.66 16.35 15.12
CA LYS A 354 -26.85 17.00 16.14
C LYS A 354 -27.08 16.44 17.55
N ALA A 355 -28.32 16.10 17.91
CA ALA A 355 -28.59 15.48 19.21
C ALA A 355 -27.91 14.13 19.40
N LEU A 356 -27.82 13.29 18.34
CA LEU A 356 -27.07 12.05 18.37
C LEU A 356 -25.56 12.31 18.45
N ASP A 357 -25.06 13.26 17.66
CA ASP A 357 -23.62 13.60 17.65
C ASP A 357 -23.20 14.16 19.02
N ASP A 358 -24.02 15.03 19.64
CA ASP A 358 -23.79 15.58 20.99
C ASP A 358 -23.89 14.48 22.07
N GLN A 359 -24.85 13.55 21.93
CA GLN A 359 -25.02 12.42 22.87
C GLN A 359 -23.77 11.54 22.92
N TYR A 360 -23.15 11.28 21.78
CA TYR A 360 -21.99 10.40 21.65
C TYR A 360 -20.66 11.14 21.54
N GLY A 361 -20.67 12.47 21.61
CA GLY A 361 -19.46 13.31 21.59
C GLY A 361 -18.68 13.32 20.27
N SER A 362 -19.29 12.87 19.18
CA SER A 362 -18.67 12.79 17.86
C SER A 362 -19.71 12.84 16.74
N PRO A 363 -19.41 13.49 15.60
CA PRO A 363 -20.25 13.41 14.39
C PRO A 363 -20.43 11.97 13.85
N MET A 364 -19.59 11.05 14.29
CA MET A 364 -19.76 9.63 14.01
C MET A 364 -20.96 9.02 14.74
N GLY A 365 -21.51 9.69 15.77
CA GLY A 365 -22.68 9.23 16.53
C GLY A 365 -23.90 9.00 15.65
N SER A 366 -24.27 9.96 14.83
CA SER A 366 -25.41 9.83 13.90
C SER A 366 -25.11 8.80 12.78
N LEU A 367 -23.88 8.77 12.26
CA LEU A 367 -23.47 7.83 11.21
C LEU A 367 -23.47 6.39 11.72
N LEU A 368 -22.79 6.10 12.82
CA LEU A 368 -22.69 4.74 13.34
C LEU A 368 -24.06 4.22 13.82
N THR A 369 -24.91 5.08 14.38
CA THR A 369 -26.30 4.71 14.71
C THR A 369 -27.06 4.24 13.48
N PHE A 370 -26.93 4.97 12.36
CA PHE A 370 -27.55 4.61 11.08
C PHE A 370 -27.00 3.30 10.51
N VAL A 371 -25.66 3.18 10.44
CA VAL A 371 -24.98 1.99 9.90
C VAL A 371 -25.28 0.75 10.74
N ASN A 372 -25.24 0.85 12.07
CA ASN A 372 -25.60 -0.25 12.97
C ASN A 372 -27.03 -0.76 12.72
N ARG A 373 -27.97 0.17 12.44
CA ARG A 373 -29.35 -0.22 12.13
C ARG A 373 -29.43 -0.98 10.81
N ILE A 374 -28.73 -0.54 9.75
CA ILE A 374 -28.63 -1.27 8.48
C ILE A 374 -28.03 -2.66 8.72
N ALA A 375 -26.91 -2.73 9.46
CA ALA A 375 -26.20 -3.95 9.75
C ALA A 375 -27.07 -4.99 10.47
N ARG A 376 -27.90 -4.57 11.44
CA ARG A 376 -28.87 -5.44 12.12
C ARG A 376 -29.95 -5.96 11.17
N ASP A 377 -30.49 -5.07 10.32
CA ASP A 377 -31.64 -5.38 9.46
C ASP A 377 -31.29 -6.30 8.29
N ILE A 378 -29.98 -6.43 7.93
CA ILE A 378 -29.55 -7.34 6.86
C ILE A 378 -28.87 -8.61 7.34
N ARG A 379 -28.45 -8.70 8.60
CA ARG A 379 -27.60 -9.77 9.13
C ARG A 379 -28.15 -11.18 8.92
N GLU A 380 -29.46 -11.38 9.07
CA GLU A 380 -30.07 -12.69 8.92
C GLU A 380 -30.15 -13.13 7.46
N ASP A 381 -30.40 -12.19 6.54
CA ASP A 381 -30.53 -12.47 5.10
C ASP A 381 -29.19 -12.58 4.38
N TYR A 382 -28.13 -11.93 4.93
CA TYR A 382 -26.78 -11.86 4.35
C TYR A 382 -25.69 -12.02 5.43
N PRO A 383 -25.63 -13.20 6.08
CA PRO A 383 -24.76 -13.41 7.25
C PRO A 383 -23.25 -13.29 6.96
N GLN A 384 -22.83 -13.39 5.69
CA GLN A 384 -21.44 -13.28 5.24
C GLN A 384 -21.00 -11.83 4.97
N VAL A 385 -21.93 -10.85 5.05
CA VAL A 385 -21.67 -9.49 4.57
C VAL A 385 -21.27 -8.56 5.69
N TYR A 386 -20.17 -7.86 5.51
CA TYR A 386 -19.79 -6.69 6.31
C TYR A 386 -20.42 -5.42 5.76
N VAL A 387 -20.99 -4.59 6.63
CA VAL A 387 -21.44 -3.24 6.31
C VAL A 387 -20.30 -2.27 6.61
N GLU A 388 -19.65 -1.79 5.56
CA GLU A 388 -18.52 -0.87 5.68
C GLU A 388 -18.98 0.58 5.75
N THR A 389 -18.33 1.38 6.61
CA THR A 389 -18.39 2.82 6.56
C THR A 389 -17.04 3.47 6.85
N LEU A 390 -16.90 4.77 6.53
CA LEU A 390 -15.65 5.51 6.65
C LEU A 390 -15.59 6.29 7.96
N ALA A 391 -14.50 6.12 8.71
CA ALA A 391 -14.05 7.02 9.76
C ALA A 391 -13.01 7.98 9.16
N TYR A 392 -13.49 9.06 8.51
CA TYR A 392 -12.71 9.95 7.68
C TYR A 392 -13.11 11.41 7.90
N HIS A 393 -12.16 12.31 7.99
CA HIS A 393 -12.38 13.72 8.28
C HIS A 393 -13.28 13.93 9.52
N TYR A 394 -14.49 14.46 9.35
CA TYR A 394 -15.38 14.79 10.45
C TYR A 394 -15.92 13.57 11.22
N THR A 395 -15.84 12.37 10.65
CA THR A 395 -16.26 11.11 11.29
C THR A 395 -15.09 10.28 11.85
N GLN A 396 -13.86 10.77 11.80
CA GLN A 396 -12.66 10.01 12.21
C GLN A 396 -12.70 9.61 13.69
N THR A 397 -13.07 10.57 14.57
CA THR A 397 -13.08 10.35 16.02
C THR A 397 -14.22 9.42 16.42
N PRO A 398 -13.95 8.33 17.16
CA PRO A 398 -14.96 7.37 17.57
C PRO A 398 -15.99 7.97 18.53
N PRO A 399 -17.27 7.48 18.51
CA PRO A 399 -18.29 7.90 19.45
C PRO A 399 -18.06 7.25 20.82
N VAL A 400 -18.48 7.95 21.89
CA VAL A 400 -18.40 7.45 23.27
C VAL A 400 -19.73 6.78 23.65
N GLY A 401 -19.69 5.53 24.12
CA GLY A 401 -20.89 4.81 24.57
C GLY A 401 -21.74 4.22 23.44
N LEU A 402 -21.22 4.20 22.20
CA LEU A 402 -21.85 3.50 21.08
C LEU A 402 -20.84 2.48 20.50
N VAL A 403 -21.26 1.24 20.34
CA VAL A 403 -20.44 0.12 19.84
C VAL A 403 -20.91 -0.25 18.44
N ALA A 404 -19.98 -0.58 17.56
CA ALA A 404 -20.29 -1.11 16.23
C ALA A 404 -20.87 -2.53 16.31
N GLU A 405 -21.86 -2.86 15.47
CA GLU A 405 -22.38 -4.22 15.34
C GLU A 405 -21.30 -5.18 14.83
N ASP A 406 -21.43 -6.48 15.16
CA ASP A 406 -20.43 -7.50 14.84
C ASP A 406 -20.14 -7.65 13.32
N ASN A 407 -21.06 -7.26 12.47
CA ASN A 407 -20.94 -7.24 11.02
C ASN A 407 -20.70 -5.81 10.45
N VAL A 408 -20.28 -4.85 11.27
CA VAL A 408 -19.84 -3.53 10.80
C VAL A 408 -18.32 -3.52 10.64
N LEU A 409 -17.87 -2.95 9.53
CA LEU A 409 -16.45 -2.73 9.20
C LEU A 409 -16.21 -1.21 9.19
N ILE A 410 -15.35 -0.73 10.09
CA ILE A 410 -14.98 0.68 10.14
C ILE A 410 -13.65 0.87 9.42
N ARG A 411 -13.64 1.66 8.34
CA ARG A 411 -12.43 2.01 7.60
C ARG A 411 -11.92 3.36 8.06
N LEU A 412 -10.80 3.35 8.79
CA LEU A 412 -10.16 4.52 9.37
C LEU A 412 -9.06 5.05 8.44
N CYS A 413 -9.05 6.38 8.21
CA CYS A 413 -8.21 7.03 7.21
C CYS A 413 -7.21 8.00 7.86
N PRO A 414 -5.88 7.74 7.86
CA PRO A 414 -4.85 8.62 8.46
C PRO A 414 -4.45 9.80 7.55
N SER A 415 -5.42 10.46 6.92
CA SER A 415 -5.18 11.48 5.88
C SER A 415 -4.38 12.71 6.34
N ALA A 416 -4.40 13.02 7.64
CA ALA A 416 -3.64 14.14 8.22
C ALA A 416 -2.26 13.74 8.77
N CYS A 417 -1.96 12.44 8.83
CA CYS A 417 -0.72 11.92 9.42
C CYS A 417 0.51 12.20 8.57
N CYS A 418 1.66 12.17 9.20
CA CYS A 418 2.94 12.24 8.52
C CYS A 418 3.27 10.88 7.89
N MET A 419 3.59 10.89 6.60
CA MET A 419 3.97 9.67 5.88
C MET A 419 5.46 9.34 6.03
N VAL A 420 6.32 10.34 6.29
CA VAL A 420 7.77 10.16 6.33
C VAL A 420 8.22 9.43 7.59
N HIS A 421 7.78 9.91 8.76
CA HIS A 421 8.17 9.36 10.05
C HIS A 421 7.32 8.16 10.48
N GLY A 422 6.26 7.86 9.73
CA GLY A 422 5.23 6.93 10.13
C GLY A 422 4.27 7.47 11.21
N ILE A 423 3.12 6.85 11.30
CA ILE A 423 2.07 7.21 12.26
C ILE A 423 2.50 6.83 13.68
N ALA A 424 3.23 5.71 13.81
CA ALA A 424 3.66 5.18 15.10
C ALA A 424 4.65 6.10 15.83
N GLY A 425 5.57 6.74 15.10
CA GLY A 425 6.69 7.50 15.66
C GLY A 425 6.53 9.02 15.63
N CYS A 426 5.57 9.57 14.90
CA CYS A 426 5.43 11.00 14.66
C CYS A 426 4.36 11.65 15.55
N GLU A 427 4.64 12.84 16.10
CA GLU A 427 3.65 13.64 16.87
C GLU A 427 2.39 13.96 16.04
N ARG A 428 2.52 14.14 14.72
CA ARG A 428 1.36 14.34 13.83
C ARG A 428 0.45 13.12 13.72
N GLY A 429 0.87 11.97 14.23
CA GLY A 429 0.07 10.76 14.36
C GLY A 429 -0.68 10.65 15.68
N ASP A 430 -0.46 11.54 16.69
CA ASP A 430 -1.01 11.39 18.04
C ASP A 430 -2.52 11.26 18.08
N THR A 431 -3.23 12.14 17.38
CA THR A 431 -4.69 12.10 17.29
C THR A 431 -5.18 10.81 16.65
N PHE A 432 -4.56 10.40 15.54
CA PHE A 432 -4.95 9.17 14.86
C PHE A 432 -4.67 7.93 15.72
N ARG A 433 -3.52 7.87 16.42
CA ARG A 433 -3.22 6.76 17.35
C ARG A 433 -4.24 6.66 18.48
N ALA A 434 -4.64 7.81 19.04
CA ALA A 434 -5.70 7.88 20.05
C ALA A 434 -7.04 7.38 19.50
N ASP A 435 -7.44 7.84 18.31
CA ASP A 435 -8.66 7.42 17.63
C ASP A 435 -8.63 5.92 17.31
N LEU A 436 -7.52 5.40 16.75
CA LEU A 436 -7.34 3.98 16.43
C LEU A 436 -7.48 3.10 17.69
N THR A 437 -6.82 3.50 18.77
CA THR A 437 -6.91 2.80 20.06
C THR A 437 -8.33 2.87 20.65
N ALA A 438 -9.05 3.96 20.46
CA ALA A 438 -10.43 4.07 20.91
C ALA A 438 -11.39 3.24 20.03
N TRP A 439 -11.19 3.25 18.72
CA TRP A 439 -11.94 2.40 17.78
C TRP A 439 -11.76 0.91 18.06
N SER A 440 -10.55 0.45 18.39
CA SER A 440 -10.29 -0.97 18.71
C SER A 440 -11.10 -1.51 19.89
N LYS A 441 -11.59 -0.63 20.76
CA LYS A 441 -12.41 -1.00 21.93
C LYS A 441 -13.90 -1.15 21.61
N ILE A 442 -14.37 -0.54 20.52
CA ILE A 442 -15.78 -0.46 20.17
C ILE A 442 -16.13 -1.04 18.80
N CYS A 443 -15.14 -1.54 18.06
CA CYS A 443 -15.32 -2.17 16.77
C CYS A 443 -14.42 -3.41 16.65
N LYS A 444 -15.00 -4.55 16.31
CA LYS A 444 -14.24 -5.81 16.10
C LYS A 444 -13.54 -5.85 14.74
N ASN A 445 -14.10 -5.18 13.74
CA ASN A 445 -13.61 -5.25 12.37
C ASN A 445 -13.11 -3.85 11.96
N LEU A 446 -11.83 -3.59 12.27
CA LEU A 446 -11.17 -2.36 11.83
C LEU A 446 -10.48 -2.59 10.49
N SER A 447 -10.64 -1.64 9.60
CA SER A 447 -9.95 -1.52 8.33
C SER A 447 -9.15 -0.22 8.29
N ILE A 448 -8.03 -0.23 7.61
CA ILE A 448 -7.25 0.99 7.36
C ILE A 448 -7.32 1.34 5.88
N TRP A 449 -7.46 2.63 5.61
CA TRP A 449 -7.15 3.25 4.32
C TRP A 449 -5.78 3.90 4.43
N HIS A 450 -4.74 3.18 4.06
CA HIS A 450 -3.38 3.71 4.06
C HIS A 450 -3.12 4.55 2.81
N TYR A 451 -2.13 5.44 2.88
CA TYR A 451 -1.71 6.29 1.76
C TYR A 451 -0.22 6.08 1.51
N SER A 452 0.15 5.72 0.29
CA SER A 452 1.55 5.49 -0.08
C SER A 452 2.04 6.32 -1.27
N VAL A 453 1.32 7.40 -1.60
CA VAL A 453 1.70 8.33 -2.65
C VAL A 453 1.43 9.79 -2.25
N ASN A 454 2.21 10.72 -2.78
CA ASN A 454 1.94 12.15 -2.66
C ASN A 454 1.01 12.61 -3.78
N PHE A 455 -0.31 12.62 -3.55
CA PHE A 455 -1.31 13.06 -4.53
C PHE A 455 -1.13 14.51 -4.99
N GLY A 456 -0.52 15.34 -4.15
CA GLY A 456 -0.21 16.73 -4.48
C GLY A 456 0.83 16.88 -5.59
N ASN A 457 1.79 15.94 -5.64
CA ASN A 457 2.82 15.92 -6.67
C ASN A 457 3.50 14.54 -6.76
N TYR A 458 3.14 13.74 -7.73
CA TYR A 458 3.70 12.40 -7.99
C TYR A 458 5.18 12.42 -8.40
N LEU A 459 5.69 13.57 -8.82
CA LEU A 459 7.07 13.73 -9.27
C LEU A 459 8.03 14.10 -8.12
N LEU A 460 7.54 14.18 -6.88
CA LEU A 460 8.40 14.40 -5.71
C LEU A 460 8.81 13.08 -5.07
N PRO A 461 10.02 12.99 -4.51
CA PRO A 461 10.41 11.89 -3.65
C PRO A 461 9.47 11.70 -2.46
N LEU A 462 9.26 10.44 -2.07
CA LEU A 462 8.43 10.04 -0.94
C LEU A 462 9.19 9.01 -0.07
N PRO A 463 10.01 9.45 0.89
CA PRO A 463 10.86 8.56 1.69
C PRO A 463 10.08 7.87 2.83
N ASN A 464 9.11 7.01 2.49
CA ASN A 464 8.27 6.28 3.46
C ASN A 464 8.54 4.77 3.52
N LEU A 465 9.53 4.25 2.79
CA LEU A 465 9.80 2.81 2.72
C LEU A 465 10.10 2.18 4.10
N PHE A 466 10.68 2.93 5.03
CA PHE A 466 10.98 2.43 6.37
C PHE A 466 9.81 2.60 7.35
N SER A 467 8.96 3.62 7.18
CA SER A 467 7.83 3.89 8.08
C SER A 467 6.64 2.95 7.85
N ILE A 468 6.46 2.43 6.65
CA ILE A 468 5.37 1.49 6.32
C ILE A 468 5.37 0.27 7.26
N TYR A 469 6.56 -0.26 7.60
CA TYR A 469 6.67 -1.39 8.52
C TYR A 469 6.07 -1.06 9.90
N ASP A 470 6.48 0.08 10.48
CA ASP A 470 6.01 0.50 11.81
C ASP A 470 4.51 0.80 11.83
N ASP A 471 3.98 1.38 10.74
CA ASP A 471 2.57 1.67 10.60
C ASP A 471 1.73 0.39 10.57
N VAL A 472 2.17 -0.63 9.82
CA VAL A 472 1.48 -1.93 9.78
C VAL A 472 1.52 -2.61 11.15
N GLN A 473 2.66 -2.56 11.86
CA GLN A 473 2.74 -3.09 13.23
C GLN A 473 1.78 -2.39 14.19
N LEU A 474 1.66 -1.06 14.10
CA LEU A 474 0.70 -0.28 14.88
C LEU A 474 -0.75 -0.71 14.59
N TYR A 475 -1.10 -0.95 13.32
CA TYR A 475 -2.43 -1.39 12.92
C TYR A 475 -2.79 -2.75 13.53
N LEU A 476 -1.86 -3.71 13.46
CA LEU A 476 -2.09 -5.05 14.04
C LEU A 476 -2.22 -5.04 15.55
N GLN A 477 -1.43 -4.23 16.25
CA GLN A 477 -1.52 -4.07 17.70
C GLN A 477 -2.91 -3.55 18.14
N ASN A 478 -3.62 -2.89 17.24
CA ASN A 478 -4.97 -2.38 17.45
C ASN A 478 -6.07 -3.26 16.81
N GLY A 479 -5.76 -4.48 16.40
CA GLY A 479 -6.75 -5.45 15.91
C GLY A 479 -7.31 -5.13 14.52
N VAL A 480 -6.54 -4.45 13.68
CA VAL A 480 -6.91 -4.22 12.27
C VAL A 480 -6.93 -5.53 11.52
N VAL A 481 -8.00 -5.77 10.76
CA VAL A 481 -8.25 -7.02 10.02
C VAL A 481 -8.24 -6.85 8.50
N SER A 482 -8.12 -5.62 8.01
CA SER A 482 -8.03 -5.34 6.58
C SER A 482 -7.28 -4.04 6.28
N ILE A 483 -6.56 -3.98 5.16
CA ILE A 483 -5.82 -2.80 4.72
C ILE A 483 -6.09 -2.58 3.23
N PHE A 484 -6.39 -1.33 2.90
CA PHE A 484 -6.39 -0.78 1.55
C PHE A 484 -5.29 0.28 1.49
N ASP A 485 -4.31 0.08 0.62
CA ASP A 485 -3.26 1.08 0.35
C ASP A 485 -3.57 1.85 -0.93
N GLU A 486 -3.74 3.15 -0.80
CA GLU A 486 -3.95 4.03 -1.94
C GLU A 486 -2.63 4.60 -2.43
N ALA A 487 -2.17 4.04 -3.55
CA ALA A 487 -0.98 4.45 -4.28
C ALA A 487 -1.34 5.27 -5.54
N ALA A 488 -0.43 5.43 -6.49
CA ALA A 488 -0.70 6.13 -7.73
C ALA A 488 -1.56 5.28 -8.68
N TYR A 489 -2.88 5.26 -8.45
CA TYR A 489 -3.82 4.39 -9.15
C TYR A 489 -4.12 4.78 -10.60
N ASN A 490 -3.79 6.01 -11.00
CA ASN A 490 -4.11 6.59 -12.31
C ASN A 490 -2.88 6.91 -13.16
N SER A 491 -1.69 6.51 -12.71
CA SER A 491 -0.44 6.72 -13.44
C SER A 491 0.67 5.83 -12.89
N ARG A 492 1.55 5.33 -13.74
CA ARG A 492 2.76 4.58 -13.35
C ARG A 492 3.86 5.49 -12.86
N THR A 493 3.57 6.24 -11.79
CA THR A 493 4.44 7.28 -11.29
C THR A 493 4.33 7.45 -9.78
N GLY A 494 5.18 6.88 -9.09
CA GLY A 494 5.51 7.12 -7.69
C GLY A 494 6.99 6.85 -7.56
N GLU A 495 7.68 7.52 -6.64
CA GLU A 495 9.06 7.15 -6.37
C GLU A 495 9.10 5.73 -5.82
N PHE A 496 9.85 4.84 -6.48
CA PHE A 496 9.96 3.42 -6.11
C PHE A 496 8.61 2.71 -5.91
N GLU A 497 7.61 3.05 -6.72
CA GLU A 497 6.26 2.50 -6.56
C GLU A 497 6.24 0.97 -6.61
N GLU A 498 7.00 0.36 -7.55
CA GLU A 498 7.09 -1.09 -7.66
C GLU A 498 7.71 -1.74 -6.40
N LEU A 499 8.75 -1.14 -5.85
CA LEU A 499 9.37 -1.61 -4.61
C LEU A 499 8.42 -1.44 -3.42
N ARG A 500 7.78 -0.27 -3.32
CA ARG A 500 6.84 0.03 -2.23
C ARG A 500 5.67 -0.94 -2.21
N SER A 501 5.03 -1.12 -3.35
CA SER A 501 3.90 -2.05 -3.49
C SER A 501 4.30 -3.50 -3.23
N TYR A 502 5.50 -3.92 -3.67
CA TYR A 502 6.04 -5.24 -3.35
C TYR A 502 6.18 -5.43 -1.84
N LEU A 503 6.84 -4.50 -1.16
CA LEU A 503 7.07 -4.57 0.29
C LEU A 503 5.76 -4.51 1.08
N PHE A 504 4.84 -3.64 0.68
CA PHE A 504 3.54 -3.52 1.33
C PHE A 504 2.70 -4.80 1.16
N SER A 505 2.71 -5.41 -0.04
CA SER A 505 2.05 -6.68 -0.29
C SER A 505 2.61 -7.81 0.58
N LYS A 506 3.94 -7.87 0.76
CA LYS A 506 4.59 -8.83 1.66
C LYS A 506 4.16 -8.63 3.12
N LEU A 507 4.13 -7.39 3.60
CA LEU A 507 3.65 -7.05 4.94
C LEU A 507 2.17 -7.38 5.14
N MET A 508 1.31 -7.07 4.16
CA MET A 508 -0.11 -7.40 4.27
C MET A 508 -0.35 -8.91 4.31
N TRP A 509 0.47 -9.70 3.62
CA TRP A 509 0.37 -11.15 3.65
C TRP A 509 0.86 -11.77 4.96
N ASN A 510 2.09 -11.44 5.33
CA ASN A 510 2.71 -11.89 6.58
C ASN A 510 3.11 -10.68 7.44
N PRO A 511 2.17 -10.09 8.19
CA PRO A 511 2.48 -8.92 8.99
C PRO A 511 3.29 -9.23 10.26
N ASP A 512 3.55 -10.51 10.56
CA ASP A 512 4.42 -10.94 11.65
C ASP A 512 5.91 -11.01 11.24
N MET A 513 6.25 -10.70 9.98
CA MET A 513 7.65 -10.65 9.58
C MET A 513 8.44 -9.64 10.42
N THR A 514 9.70 -9.96 10.69
CA THR A 514 10.61 -9.05 11.40
C THR A 514 11.04 -7.88 10.51
N ARG A 515 11.60 -6.84 11.12
CA ARG A 515 12.17 -5.73 10.35
C ARG A 515 13.33 -6.19 9.46
N GLU A 516 14.16 -7.11 9.96
CA GLU A 516 15.26 -7.71 9.20
C GLU A 516 14.76 -8.47 7.98
N GLU A 517 13.64 -9.20 8.09
CA GLU A 517 13.00 -9.86 6.96
C GLU A 517 12.43 -8.86 5.96
N TYR A 518 11.83 -7.78 6.43
CA TYR A 518 11.34 -6.70 5.60
C TYR A 518 12.48 -6.03 4.80
N GLU A 519 13.58 -5.68 5.47
CA GLU A 519 14.75 -5.08 4.82
C GLU A 519 15.48 -6.08 3.90
N ARG A 520 15.48 -7.36 4.23
CA ARG A 520 15.96 -8.41 3.32
C ARG A 520 15.13 -8.46 2.04
N HIS A 521 13.80 -8.38 2.12
CA HIS A 521 12.94 -8.28 0.93
C HIS A 521 13.24 -7.03 0.10
N MET A 522 13.49 -5.89 0.76
CA MET A 522 13.92 -4.66 0.07
C MET A 522 15.22 -4.88 -0.70
N ASN A 523 16.25 -5.41 -0.04
CA ASN A 523 17.56 -5.64 -0.65
C ASN A 523 17.48 -6.68 -1.78
N GLU A 524 16.74 -7.77 -1.63
CA GLU A 524 16.51 -8.75 -2.70
C GLU A 524 15.84 -8.09 -3.91
N PHE A 525 14.78 -7.27 -3.69
CA PHE A 525 14.15 -6.53 -4.77
C PHE A 525 15.17 -5.64 -5.49
N LEU A 526 15.91 -4.82 -4.75
CA LEU A 526 16.88 -3.89 -5.34
C LEU A 526 17.93 -4.62 -6.18
N GLN A 527 18.50 -5.71 -5.66
CA GLN A 527 19.54 -6.51 -6.34
C GLN A 527 19.04 -7.09 -7.66
N TYR A 528 17.86 -7.69 -7.69
CA TYR A 528 17.34 -8.37 -8.87
C TYR A 528 16.59 -7.45 -9.84
N TYR A 529 16.12 -6.32 -9.38
CA TYR A 529 15.41 -5.34 -10.20
C TYR A 529 16.37 -4.34 -10.89
N TYR A 530 17.41 -3.88 -10.18
CA TYR A 530 18.37 -2.90 -10.67
C TYR A 530 19.76 -3.46 -11.05
N GLY A 531 19.99 -4.75 -10.85
CA GLY A 531 21.26 -5.38 -11.16
C GLY A 531 22.42 -4.80 -10.35
N ASP A 532 23.61 -4.72 -10.95
CA ASP A 532 24.82 -4.25 -10.27
C ASP A 532 24.77 -2.77 -9.87
N GLY A 533 23.74 -2.03 -10.33
CA GLY A 533 23.48 -0.65 -9.91
C GLY A 533 22.74 -0.49 -8.57
N TRP A 534 22.29 -1.59 -7.96
CA TRP A 534 21.40 -1.58 -6.79
C TRP A 534 21.98 -0.86 -5.55
N GLU A 535 23.29 -0.93 -5.32
CA GLU A 535 23.94 -0.28 -4.18
C GLU A 535 23.78 1.23 -4.20
N TYR A 536 23.91 1.84 -5.37
CA TYR A 536 23.72 3.28 -5.53
C TYR A 536 22.27 3.67 -5.28
N ILE A 537 21.31 2.83 -5.69
CA ILE A 537 19.89 3.04 -5.42
C ILE A 537 19.60 2.92 -3.91
N ARG A 538 20.20 1.93 -3.23
CA ARG A 538 20.06 1.77 -1.78
C ARG A 538 20.63 2.98 -1.03
N ARG A 539 21.80 3.47 -1.41
CA ARG A 539 22.39 4.68 -0.84
C ARG A 539 21.51 5.92 -1.04
N TYR A 540 20.88 6.04 -2.20
CA TYR A 540 19.89 7.09 -2.45
C TYR A 540 18.70 6.98 -1.49
N ILE A 541 18.13 5.80 -1.31
CA ILE A 541 17.00 5.55 -0.40
C ILE A 541 17.39 5.94 1.04
N ASP A 542 18.54 5.49 1.50
CA ASP A 542 19.01 5.73 2.87
C ASP A 542 19.30 7.24 3.10
N ALA A 543 19.99 7.91 2.16
CA ALA A 543 20.28 9.33 2.22
C ALA A 543 19.01 10.18 2.19
N THR A 544 18.07 9.86 1.30
CA THR A 544 16.79 10.56 1.18
C THR A 544 15.99 10.45 2.48
N TYR A 545 15.95 9.27 3.09
CA TYR A 545 15.29 9.07 4.38
C TYR A 545 15.98 9.88 5.48
N THR A 546 17.31 9.81 5.60
CA THR A 546 18.07 10.49 6.66
C THR A 546 17.93 12.01 6.57
N GLU A 547 18.12 12.57 5.39
CA GLU A 547 18.12 14.02 5.20
C GLU A 547 16.72 14.63 5.24
N ILE A 548 15.71 13.91 4.74
CA ILE A 548 14.35 14.45 4.68
C ILE A 548 13.60 14.16 5.98
N ALA A 549 13.71 12.96 6.52
CA ALA A 549 13.07 12.60 7.77
C ALA A 549 13.51 13.47 8.94
N GLY A 550 14.76 13.98 8.93
CA GLY A 550 15.25 14.89 9.96
C GLY A 550 14.59 16.28 9.99
N VAL A 551 13.98 16.72 8.87
CA VAL A 551 13.55 18.12 8.72
C VAL A 551 12.12 18.31 8.18
N ALA A 552 11.47 17.26 7.65
CA ALA A 552 10.21 17.40 6.94
C ALA A 552 9.09 16.52 7.49
N HIS A 553 7.94 17.13 7.70
CA HIS A 553 6.68 16.44 7.95
C HIS A 553 5.73 16.69 6.79
N PHE A 554 5.29 15.67 6.10
CA PHE A 554 4.28 15.84 5.06
C PHE A 554 3.31 14.66 4.98
N ASN A 555 2.10 14.95 4.58
CA ASN A 555 1.04 13.99 4.32
C ASN A 555 0.91 13.72 2.81
N HIS A 556 -0.13 12.98 2.42
CA HIS A 556 -0.41 12.60 1.05
C HIS A 556 -0.65 13.76 0.05
N ALA A 557 -0.70 15.02 0.51
CA ALA A 557 -0.96 16.20 -0.32
C ALA A 557 0.15 17.28 -0.22
N ALA A 558 1.39 16.87 0.08
CA ALA A 558 2.50 17.81 0.27
C ALA A 558 2.99 18.42 -1.06
N ASN A 559 3.47 19.67 -0.97
CA ASN A 559 4.15 20.35 -2.09
C ASN A 559 5.68 20.38 -1.89
N ALA A 560 6.41 20.75 -2.93
CA ALA A 560 7.88 20.72 -2.91
C ALA A 560 8.50 21.64 -1.84
N GLU A 561 7.87 22.78 -1.53
CA GLU A 561 8.36 23.70 -0.52
C GLU A 561 8.21 23.15 0.90
N THR A 562 7.17 22.33 1.14
CA THR A 562 6.93 21.70 2.45
C THR A 562 7.69 20.39 2.62
N VAL A 563 7.95 19.66 1.53
CA VAL A 563 8.66 18.38 1.56
C VAL A 563 10.15 18.57 1.84
N TYR A 564 10.75 19.57 1.21
CA TYR A 564 12.19 19.84 1.29
C TYR A 564 12.45 21.30 1.65
N PRO A 565 12.43 21.65 2.93
CA PRO A 565 12.76 22.99 3.41
C PRO A 565 14.26 23.29 3.32
N VAL A 566 15.01 22.61 2.44
CA VAL A 566 16.41 22.86 2.22
C VAL A 566 16.57 24.29 1.71
N GLU A 567 17.40 25.08 2.37
CA GLU A 567 17.73 26.41 1.92
C GLU A 567 18.27 26.38 0.47
N LYS A 568 17.95 27.40 -0.30
CA LYS A 568 18.50 27.55 -1.66
C LYS A 568 19.94 28.04 -1.53
N SER A 569 20.84 27.14 -1.29
CA SER A 569 22.29 27.37 -1.21
C SER A 569 23.02 26.54 -2.26
N ASP A 570 24.26 26.89 -2.53
CA ASP A 570 25.09 26.11 -3.46
C ASP A 570 25.32 24.69 -2.90
N ASP A 571 25.45 24.54 -1.58
CA ASP A 571 25.60 23.24 -0.91
C ASP A 571 24.35 22.36 -1.09
N SER A 572 23.16 22.93 -0.92
CA SER A 572 21.89 22.22 -1.15
C SER A 572 21.75 21.75 -2.60
N PHE A 573 22.15 22.60 -3.56
CA PHE A 573 22.11 22.21 -4.97
C PHE A 573 23.14 21.14 -5.29
N ALA A 574 24.34 21.19 -4.69
CA ALA A 574 25.37 20.18 -4.82
C ALA A 574 24.89 18.83 -4.26
N PHE A 575 24.25 18.84 -3.09
CA PHE A 575 23.69 17.64 -2.50
C PHE A 575 22.60 17.01 -3.38
N LEU A 576 21.61 17.79 -3.84
CA LEU A 576 20.55 17.26 -4.72
C LEU A 576 21.10 16.77 -6.06
N SER A 577 22.13 17.43 -6.60
CA SER A 577 22.84 16.97 -7.79
C SER A 577 23.56 15.64 -7.54
N ALA A 578 24.21 15.50 -6.39
CA ALA A 578 24.89 14.26 -6.01
C ALA A 578 23.90 13.09 -5.79
N MET A 579 22.73 13.35 -5.21
CA MET A 579 21.63 12.37 -5.11
C MET A 579 21.21 11.87 -6.50
N TYR A 580 21.00 12.77 -7.45
CA TYR A 580 20.72 12.37 -8.84
C TYR A 580 21.92 11.63 -9.47
N GLY A 581 23.14 12.02 -9.16
CA GLY A 581 24.37 11.37 -9.62
C GLY A 581 24.49 9.90 -9.18
N LEU A 582 23.83 9.49 -8.10
CA LEU A 582 23.75 8.07 -7.71
C LEU A 582 23.00 7.24 -8.77
N PHE A 583 21.95 7.78 -9.38
CA PHE A 583 21.24 7.08 -10.47
C PHE A 583 22.10 7.00 -11.75
N GLU A 584 22.92 8.02 -12.04
CA GLU A 584 23.86 7.95 -13.17
C GLU A 584 24.94 6.88 -12.95
N LYS A 585 25.45 6.74 -11.72
CA LYS A 585 26.37 5.66 -11.35
C LYS A 585 25.69 4.30 -11.43
N ALA A 586 24.43 4.20 -10.97
CA ALA A 586 23.65 2.97 -11.04
C ALA A 586 23.39 2.56 -12.50
N GLU A 587 23.02 3.50 -13.38
CA GLU A 587 22.81 3.24 -14.80
C GLU A 587 24.11 2.78 -15.50
N ALA A 588 25.25 3.39 -15.16
CA ALA A 588 26.56 2.97 -15.69
C ALA A 588 26.99 1.58 -15.23
N ALA A 589 26.51 1.10 -14.10
CA ALA A 589 26.75 -0.25 -13.58
C ALA A 589 25.74 -1.29 -14.11
N ALA A 590 24.66 -0.88 -14.75
CA ALA A 590 23.66 -1.79 -15.30
C ALA A 590 24.26 -2.70 -16.37
N THR A 591 23.92 -3.98 -16.31
CA THR A 591 24.43 -5.01 -17.23
C THR A 591 23.46 -5.36 -18.34
N THR A 592 22.19 -4.96 -18.20
CA THR A 592 21.14 -5.18 -19.20
C THR A 592 20.38 -3.90 -19.55
N PRO A 593 19.80 -3.79 -20.76
CA PRO A 593 18.96 -2.65 -21.13
C PRO A 593 17.74 -2.47 -20.22
N GLU A 594 17.18 -3.58 -19.71
CA GLU A 594 16.02 -3.58 -18.81
C GLU A 594 16.39 -2.96 -17.46
N GLU A 595 17.55 -3.31 -16.89
CA GLU A 595 18.08 -2.71 -15.65
C GLU A 595 18.28 -1.20 -15.84
N ALA A 596 18.96 -0.79 -16.91
CA ALA A 596 19.18 0.62 -17.23
C ALA A 596 17.84 1.39 -17.35
N THR A 597 16.83 0.81 -18.00
CA THR A 597 15.50 1.41 -18.15
C THR A 597 14.79 1.58 -16.80
N ARG A 598 14.88 0.57 -15.91
CA ARG A 598 14.30 0.64 -14.57
C ARG A 598 14.98 1.71 -13.71
N ILE A 599 16.31 1.82 -13.79
CA ILE A 599 17.10 2.84 -13.09
C ILE A 599 16.71 4.25 -13.59
N ARG A 600 16.64 4.44 -14.91
CA ARG A 600 16.20 5.73 -15.48
C ARG A 600 14.79 6.10 -15.04
N LYS A 601 13.85 5.16 -15.03
CA LYS A 601 12.48 5.40 -14.52
C LYS A 601 12.52 5.89 -13.07
N SER A 602 13.28 5.23 -12.21
CA SER A 602 13.38 5.56 -10.78
C SER A 602 14.14 6.85 -10.48
N SER A 603 14.88 7.41 -11.45
CA SER A 603 15.62 8.66 -11.30
C SER A 603 14.77 9.93 -11.47
N VAL A 604 13.54 9.80 -11.97
CA VAL A 604 12.68 10.93 -12.35
C VAL A 604 12.44 11.88 -11.18
N GLN A 605 12.13 11.35 -10.00
CA GLN A 605 11.80 12.15 -8.83
C GLN A 605 13.03 12.92 -8.30
N ALA A 606 14.19 12.29 -8.28
CA ALA A 606 15.45 12.93 -7.88
C ALA A 606 15.80 14.09 -8.82
N LEU A 607 15.75 13.85 -10.13
CA LEU A 607 16.04 14.88 -11.13
C LEU A 607 15.00 16.01 -11.10
N TYR A 608 13.71 15.67 -10.96
CA TYR A 608 12.64 16.65 -10.84
C TYR A 608 12.86 17.58 -9.65
N LEU A 609 13.15 17.03 -8.47
CA LEU A 609 13.38 17.80 -7.26
C LEU A 609 14.58 18.75 -7.42
N TRP A 610 15.71 18.24 -7.91
CA TRP A 610 16.90 19.05 -8.15
C TRP A 610 16.60 20.23 -9.07
N LEU A 611 16.00 20.00 -10.26
CA LEU A 611 15.66 21.05 -11.22
C LEU A 611 14.59 22.01 -10.68
N TYR A 612 13.62 21.50 -9.92
CA TYR A 612 12.60 22.34 -9.27
C TYR A 612 13.23 23.33 -8.30
N ARG A 613 14.22 22.90 -7.51
CA ARG A 613 14.91 23.75 -6.53
C ARG A 613 15.84 24.76 -7.19
N MET A 614 16.51 24.39 -8.28
CA MET A 614 17.34 25.31 -9.08
C MET A 614 16.51 26.36 -9.82
N ASP A 615 15.28 26.10 -10.15
CA ASP A 615 14.33 26.98 -10.81
C ASP A 615 14.88 27.55 -12.15
N ARG A 616 15.11 28.88 -12.22
CA ARG A 616 15.59 29.55 -13.44
C ARG A 616 17.03 29.21 -13.78
N SER A 617 17.82 28.83 -12.79
CA SER A 617 19.23 28.44 -12.99
C SER A 617 19.38 26.98 -13.44
N ALA A 618 18.29 26.21 -13.50
CA ALA A 618 18.32 24.82 -13.94
C ALA A 618 18.80 24.71 -15.40
N PRO A 619 19.81 23.85 -15.71
CA PRO A 619 20.34 23.68 -17.06
C PRO A 619 19.26 23.21 -18.04
N GLU A 620 19.25 23.72 -19.25
CA GLU A 620 18.21 23.42 -20.23
C GLU A 620 18.28 21.97 -20.73
N ASP A 621 19.49 21.45 -20.95
CA ASP A 621 19.73 20.04 -21.31
C ASP A 621 19.22 19.08 -20.27
N MET A 622 19.32 19.40 -18.99
CA MET A 622 18.78 18.59 -17.89
C MET A 622 17.25 18.63 -17.83
N LYS A 623 16.63 19.76 -18.21
CA LYS A 623 15.16 19.84 -18.36
C LYS A 623 14.68 18.97 -19.54
N GLU A 624 15.41 18.99 -20.66
CA GLU A 624 15.14 18.10 -21.80
C GLU A 624 15.31 16.64 -21.41
N LYS A 625 16.36 16.31 -20.63
CA LYS A 625 16.57 14.97 -20.08
C LYS A 625 15.40 14.52 -19.21
N LEU A 626 14.92 15.36 -18.29
CA LEU A 626 13.74 15.05 -17.45
C LEU A 626 12.50 14.78 -18.31
N ALA A 627 12.25 15.61 -19.33
CA ALA A 627 11.11 15.41 -20.22
C ALA A 627 11.20 14.09 -21.00
N ALA A 628 12.40 13.71 -21.42
CA ALA A 628 12.66 12.43 -22.08
C ALA A 628 12.41 11.23 -21.14
N LEU A 629 12.91 11.30 -19.90
CA LEU A 629 12.72 10.28 -18.87
C LEU A 629 11.24 10.07 -18.52
N ILE A 630 10.48 11.16 -18.33
CA ILE A 630 9.04 11.11 -18.06
C ILE A 630 8.30 10.42 -19.21
N LYS A 631 8.69 10.71 -20.45
CA LYS A 631 8.10 10.05 -21.63
C LYS A 631 8.47 8.57 -21.70
N GLU A 632 9.74 8.23 -21.48
CA GLU A 632 10.23 6.84 -21.47
C GLU A 632 9.55 6.02 -20.37
N ALA A 633 9.38 6.59 -19.18
CA ALA A 633 8.73 5.96 -18.04
C ALA A 633 7.18 5.91 -18.18
N HIS A 634 6.61 6.43 -19.27
CA HIS A 634 5.17 6.50 -19.50
C HIS A 634 4.38 7.20 -18.39
N ILE A 635 4.98 8.22 -17.76
CA ILE A 635 4.34 8.98 -16.68
C ILE A 635 3.33 9.93 -17.31
N ALA A 636 2.04 9.64 -17.12
CA ALA A 636 0.95 10.43 -17.69
C ALA A 636 0.50 11.58 -16.79
N MET A 637 0.55 11.37 -15.47
CA MET A 637 0.02 12.31 -14.48
C MET A 637 1.14 12.88 -13.62
N SER A 638 1.08 14.17 -13.31
CA SER A 638 2.00 14.84 -12.38
C SER A 638 1.47 14.92 -10.95
N SER A 639 0.17 14.74 -10.79
CA SER A 639 -0.55 14.66 -9.52
C SER A 639 -1.93 14.06 -9.79
N GLU A 640 -2.69 13.80 -8.75
CA GLU A 640 -4.06 13.31 -8.90
C GLU A 640 -4.89 14.27 -9.79
N GLY A 641 -5.51 13.70 -10.83
CA GLY A 641 -6.35 14.46 -11.76
C GLY A 641 -5.63 15.47 -12.67
N ARG A 642 -4.28 15.49 -12.71
CA ARG A 642 -3.52 16.40 -13.56
C ARG A 642 -2.49 15.71 -14.42
N VAL A 643 -2.60 15.89 -15.72
CA VAL A 643 -1.59 15.42 -16.67
C VAL A 643 -0.26 16.14 -16.48
N VAL A 644 0.83 15.48 -16.87
CA VAL A 644 2.16 16.09 -16.90
C VAL A 644 2.13 17.34 -17.79
N PRO A 645 2.54 18.51 -17.29
CA PRO A 645 2.51 19.74 -18.07
C PRO A 645 3.61 19.73 -19.15
N ALA A 646 3.37 20.47 -20.24
CA ALA A 646 4.32 20.58 -21.36
C ALA A 646 5.65 21.26 -20.97
N LYS A 647 5.70 21.99 -19.86
CA LYS A 647 6.90 22.67 -19.33
C LYS A 647 7.14 22.25 -17.88
N LEU A 648 8.28 21.65 -17.63
CA LEU A 648 8.79 21.22 -16.33
C LEU A 648 10.04 22.05 -15.94
N PRO A 649 10.33 22.18 -14.63
CA PRO A 649 9.53 21.82 -13.47
C PRO A 649 8.34 22.77 -13.26
N VAL A 650 7.30 22.29 -12.59
CA VAL A 650 6.06 23.05 -12.31
C VAL A 650 6.28 23.99 -11.13
N ARG A 651 6.12 25.30 -11.32
CA ARG A 651 6.38 26.32 -10.29
C ARG A 651 5.22 26.62 -9.34
N LYS A 652 4.00 26.30 -9.71
CA LYS A 652 2.86 26.60 -8.86
C LYS A 652 2.54 25.38 -8.00
N PRO A 653 2.45 25.56 -6.66
CA PRO A 653 1.92 24.51 -5.82
C PRO A 653 0.58 24.09 -6.40
N VAL A 654 0.41 22.80 -6.54
CA VAL A 654 -0.89 22.21 -6.83
C VAL A 654 -1.72 22.50 -5.59
N ARG A 655 -2.59 23.50 -5.63
CA ARG A 655 -3.63 23.62 -4.61
C ARG A 655 -4.57 22.45 -4.83
N LEU A 656 -4.28 21.37 -4.13
CA LEU A 656 -5.30 20.41 -3.78
C LEU A 656 -6.03 21.05 -2.58
N TRP A 657 -7.20 21.63 -2.87
CA TRP A 657 -8.28 22.03 -1.94
C TRP A 657 -7.94 22.99 -0.82
#